data_1527474984781e4042c27e255f0273d0
#
_entry.id   1527474984781e4042c27e255f0273d0
#
_cell.length_a   1.000
_cell.length_b   1.000
_cell.length_c   1.000
_cell.angle_alpha   90.00
_cell.angle_beta   90.00
_cell.angle_gamma   90.00
#
_symmetry.space_group_name_H-M   'P 1'
#
loop_
_entity.id
_entity.type
_entity.pdbx_description
1 polymer ?
#
loop_
_entity_poly.entity_id
_entity_poly.type
_entity_poly.pdbx_seq_one_letter_code
_entity_poly.pdbx_strand_id
1 'polypeptide(L)'
;MENEEIEILSQDEGDKVPIHRVVVNHKLKKLSTKKRWLSNSDLLILFGIILIYVMLFMTRHYILSPIEIDNNYNIINHNERGIIYIPIVGTNDLHGHFFPVINKIKLNSTKIITYKTGGVELIYSYLNILREEFGGKKVLYFDTGDHYFGAYDSKIFEGKNFDDFFNFVGLNGTTLGNNDFNFAREWIEKKIKNADYPFLINNIKDKNVEQKNGILGDNHETSHLYEIDLGHGEKIKIGVIGLTLNKAEDRPFYDIGNKYTWDNLIFQAYETDLELEAQKLRESGASAVLVLTSIGLNCSEYDNETSVLGLYNISSEQSECNKKSILFKLINNIKPDIIDGIIAGDYNNEVHHWVNDIPIISTKDKARYLNVMYLPFKKLRKHKYILIKDKIKIEGPLPLCQKVFQNFKHCETISKEEYSKAGELVDYFWHSRRIELEPIFESEFEEYYSEFEKYSDEKVVKIIGFDTKLRVDNSGNSLLGNLMMDAMKNISQADFSISNPGMFKNYILPGSLSHIDIMNMIHESEKLCITEISGKELITIISNVQIGENAFQATSGLRQTIKIYKNGTKEVTDIKLYANNGELVPIDLNKTYVMSSNNFILSELSGEDFKVKEVLTIIQDKFKKNKIKCEKDDLGMSLVNYFRQKEVINITQEVNTSLPRIVINQEK
;
A
#
# COMPACT_ATOMS: atom_id res chain seq x y z
N MET A 1 -70.05 -0.32 13.21
CA MET A 1 -69.00 -1.33 13.05
C MET A 1 -68.63 -1.31 11.59
N GLU A 2 -67.72 -0.46 11.24
CA GLU A 2 -67.20 -0.36 9.86
C GLU A 2 -65.80 -0.90 9.90
N ASN A 3 -65.55 -1.86 9.02
CA ASN A 3 -64.20 -2.41 8.76
C ASN A 3 -63.60 -1.57 7.63
N GLU A 4 -62.50 -0.92 7.89
CA GLU A 4 -61.67 -0.35 6.82
C GLU A 4 -60.68 -1.42 6.39
N GLU A 5 -60.74 -1.83 5.14
CA GLU A 5 -59.77 -2.64 4.43
C GLU A 5 -58.74 -1.68 3.77
N ILE A 6 -57.46 -1.84 4.09
CA ILE A 6 -56.38 -1.19 3.37
C ILE A 6 -55.79 -2.23 2.39
N GLU A 7 -55.98 -1.98 1.13
CA GLU A 7 -55.40 -2.78 0.02
C GLU A 7 -54.05 -2.13 -0.37
N ILE A 8 -52.97 -2.87 -0.20
CA ILE A 8 -51.68 -2.46 -0.74
C ILE A 8 -51.44 -3.28 -2.01
N LEU A 9 -51.51 -2.61 -3.13
CA LEU A 9 -51.15 -3.17 -4.44
C LEU A 9 -49.63 -3.06 -4.64
N SER A 10 -48.93 -4.18 -4.68
CA SER A 10 -47.62 -4.27 -5.29
C SER A 10 -47.75 -4.84 -6.69
N GLN A 11 -47.33 -4.09 -7.68
CA GLN A 11 -47.10 -4.65 -9.03
C GLN A 11 -45.72 -5.28 -9.03
N ASP A 12 -45.69 -6.60 -9.09
CA ASP A 12 -44.69 -7.33 -9.92
C ASP A 12 -45.19 -8.78 -10.11
N GLU A 13 -45.05 -9.24 -11.31
CA GLU A 13 -45.46 -10.56 -11.74
C GLU A 13 -44.43 -11.62 -11.39
N GLY A 14 -44.85 -12.68 -10.75
CA GLY A 14 -44.16 -13.96 -10.74
C GLY A 14 -43.90 -14.54 -9.35
N ASP A 15 -44.66 -15.57 -9.06
CA ASP A 15 -44.59 -16.57 -7.98
C ASP A 15 -45.49 -16.38 -6.75
N LYS A 16 -46.47 -17.31 -6.71
CA LYS A 16 -47.47 -17.39 -5.65
C LYS A 16 -46.89 -17.98 -4.39
N VAL A 17 -46.82 -17.14 -3.33
CA VAL A 17 -46.62 -17.59 -1.96
C VAL A 17 -47.93 -17.42 -1.16
N PRO A 18 -48.38 -18.40 -0.34
CA PRO A 18 -49.66 -18.34 0.34
C PRO A 18 -49.67 -17.32 1.49
N ILE A 19 -50.65 -16.44 1.47
CA ILE A 19 -50.85 -15.41 2.47
C ILE A 19 -51.51 -15.99 3.74
N HIS A 20 -50.86 -15.97 4.87
CA HIS A 20 -51.47 -16.23 6.18
C HIS A 20 -52.17 -14.96 6.69
N ARG A 21 -53.50 -15.07 6.86
CA ARG A 21 -54.31 -14.01 7.50
C ARG A 21 -54.05 -14.02 9.02
N VAL A 22 -53.57 -12.90 9.55
CA VAL A 22 -53.57 -12.66 10.98
C VAL A 22 -54.77 -11.78 11.35
N VAL A 23 -55.74 -12.36 12.11
CA VAL A 23 -56.89 -11.63 12.64
C VAL A 23 -56.54 -11.14 14.05
N VAL A 24 -56.47 -9.83 14.25
CA VAL A 24 -56.25 -9.21 15.56
C VAL A 24 -57.61 -8.80 16.12
N ASN A 25 -58.09 -9.51 17.16
CA ASN A 25 -59.31 -9.17 17.88
C ASN A 25 -59.02 -8.21 19.06
N HIS A 26 -59.38 -6.96 18.93
CA HIS A 26 -59.34 -6.01 20.04
C HIS A 26 -60.71 -5.99 20.76
N LYS A 27 -60.79 -6.57 21.95
CA LYS A 27 -61.86 -6.36 22.91
C LYS A 27 -61.59 -5.06 23.69
N LEU A 28 -62.25 -3.99 23.33
CA LEU A 28 -62.31 -2.78 24.17
C LEU A 28 -63.27 -2.98 25.34
N LYS A 29 -62.75 -3.12 26.55
CA LYS A 29 -63.53 -2.99 27.80
C LYS A 29 -63.78 -1.52 28.08
N LYS A 30 -65.04 -1.09 28.09
CA LYS A 30 -65.48 0.23 28.59
C LYS A 30 -65.12 0.35 30.07
N LEU A 31 -64.12 1.19 30.38
CA LEU A 31 -63.87 1.65 31.73
C LEU A 31 -64.67 2.93 32.01
N SER A 32 -65.54 2.87 33.01
CA SER A 32 -66.31 4.01 33.49
C SER A 32 -65.38 5.07 34.10
N THR A 33 -65.40 6.27 33.59
CA THR A 33 -64.59 7.38 34.11
C THR A 33 -65.24 7.98 35.35
N LYS A 34 -64.76 7.61 36.56
CA LYS A 34 -64.83 8.50 37.71
C LYS A 34 -63.70 9.51 37.60
N LYS A 35 -64.01 10.78 37.39
CA LYS A 35 -63.04 11.88 37.49
C LYS A 35 -62.50 11.92 38.92
N ARG A 36 -61.28 11.38 39.14
CA ARG A 36 -60.52 11.63 40.35
C ARG A 36 -59.55 12.77 40.02
N TRP A 37 -59.70 13.89 40.72
CA TRP A 37 -58.72 14.97 40.65
C TRP A 37 -57.42 14.43 41.31
N LEU A 38 -56.30 14.60 40.63
CA LEU A 38 -54.96 14.26 41.14
C LEU A 38 -54.71 15.12 42.39
N SER A 39 -54.24 14.51 43.47
CA SER A 39 -53.81 15.23 44.65
C SER A 39 -52.48 15.98 44.33
N ASN A 40 -52.19 17.02 45.12
CA ASN A 40 -50.91 17.75 44.96
C ASN A 40 -49.67 16.82 45.06
N SER A 41 -49.78 15.73 45.79
CA SER A 41 -48.72 14.70 45.88
C SER A 41 -48.59 13.91 44.58
N ASP A 42 -49.71 13.58 43.90
CA ASP A 42 -49.65 12.83 42.62
C ASP A 42 -49.07 13.73 41.49
N LEU A 43 -49.31 15.04 41.53
CA LEU A 43 -48.73 16.04 40.67
C LEU A 43 -47.20 16.16 40.89
N LEU A 44 -46.76 16.16 42.16
CA LEU A 44 -45.33 16.21 42.48
C LEU A 44 -44.58 14.93 42.04
N ILE A 45 -45.20 13.76 42.19
CA ILE A 45 -44.63 12.48 41.72
C ILE A 45 -44.55 12.49 40.17
N LEU A 46 -45.60 12.94 39.46
CA LEU A 46 -45.62 13.02 38.01
C LEU A 46 -44.53 13.98 37.51
N PHE A 47 -44.39 15.14 38.18
CA PHE A 47 -43.35 16.12 37.87
C PHE A 47 -41.94 15.56 38.11
N GLY A 48 -41.73 14.80 39.20
CA GLY A 48 -40.48 14.10 39.49
C GLY A 48 -40.13 13.06 38.41
N ILE A 49 -41.10 12.26 37.94
CA ILE A 49 -40.92 11.27 36.89
C ILE A 49 -40.57 11.95 35.55
N ILE A 50 -41.26 13.05 35.22
CA ILE A 50 -40.97 13.85 33.99
C ILE A 50 -39.55 14.44 34.08
N LEU A 51 -39.15 14.95 35.26
CA LEU A 51 -37.82 15.51 35.48
C LEU A 51 -36.72 14.46 35.32
N ILE A 52 -36.94 13.26 35.85
CA ILE A 52 -36.03 12.09 35.71
C ILE A 52 -35.99 11.68 34.23
N TYR A 53 -37.13 11.66 33.51
CA TYR A 53 -37.16 11.30 32.11
C TYR A 53 -36.46 12.33 31.26
N VAL A 54 -36.61 13.62 31.55
CA VAL A 54 -35.89 14.72 30.88
C VAL A 54 -34.39 14.65 31.21
N MET A 55 -33.99 14.36 32.46
CA MET A 55 -32.62 14.17 32.83
C MET A 55 -32.01 12.95 32.12
N LEU A 56 -32.72 11.81 32.08
CA LEU A 56 -32.25 10.62 31.36
C LEU A 56 -32.20 10.87 29.83
N PHE A 57 -33.12 11.64 29.29
CA PHE A 57 -33.09 12.03 27.87
C PHE A 57 -31.95 12.99 27.58
N MET A 58 -31.74 13.98 28.45
CA MET A 58 -30.60 14.91 28.32
C MET A 58 -29.27 14.21 28.53
N THR A 59 -29.14 13.34 29.52
CA THR A 59 -27.90 12.54 29.72
C THR A 59 -27.65 11.57 28.58
N ARG A 60 -28.73 10.95 28.04
CA ARG A 60 -28.61 10.10 26.84
C ARG A 60 -28.23 10.89 25.60
N HIS A 61 -28.72 12.13 25.46
CA HIS A 61 -28.35 13.02 24.35
C HIS A 61 -26.96 13.66 24.52
N TYR A 62 -26.52 13.93 25.76
CA TYR A 62 -25.19 14.51 26.02
C TYR A 62 -24.08 13.48 26.21
N ILE A 63 -24.37 12.24 26.66
CA ILE A 63 -23.36 11.19 26.90
C ILE A 63 -23.26 10.22 25.72
N LEU A 64 -24.31 10.13 24.87
CA LEU A 64 -24.38 9.29 23.68
C LEU A 64 -24.47 10.06 22.37
N SER A 65 -24.31 11.40 22.38
CA SER A 65 -23.88 12.04 21.15
C SER A 65 -22.50 11.47 20.85
N PRO A 66 -22.28 10.79 19.73
CA PRO A 66 -20.92 10.55 19.29
C PRO A 66 -20.23 11.93 19.38
N ILE A 67 -18.99 11.95 19.85
CA ILE A 67 -18.16 13.16 19.71
C ILE A 67 -18.09 13.34 18.21
N GLU A 68 -19.04 14.09 17.66
CA GLU A 68 -18.93 14.61 16.31
C GLU A 68 -17.68 15.50 16.36
N ILE A 69 -16.60 14.94 15.81
CA ILE A 69 -15.50 15.80 15.41
C ILE A 69 -16.13 16.67 14.35
N ASP A 70 -16.46 17.91 14.74
CA ASP A 70 -17.04 18.90 13.87
C ASP A 70 -16.04 19.26 12.77
N ASN A 71 -15.92 18.35 11.80
CA ASN A 71 -15.25 18.59 10.53
C ASN A 71 -16.24 19.34 9.62
N ASN A 72 -16.79 20.45 10.12
CA ASN A 72 -17.50 21.44 9.32
C ASN A 72 -16.53 22.17 8.35
N TYR A 73 -15.67 21.41 7.70
CA TYR A 73 -15.00 21.85 6.50
C TYR A 73 -15.97 21.64 5.33
N ASN A 74 -16.73 22.69 4.98
CA ASN A 74 -17.22 22.84 3.62
C ASN A 74 -15.97 23.01 2.73
N ILE A 75 -15.32 21.89 2.42
CA ILE A 75 -14.03 21.79 1.74
C ILE A 75 -14.13 22.48 0.39
N ILE A 76 -15.27 22.36 -0.27
CA ILE A 76 -15.55 23.02 -1.52
C ILE A 76 -16.87 23.79 -1.37
N ASN A 77 -16.79 25.09 -1.54
CA ASN A 77 -17.98 25.90 -1.63
C ASN A 77 -18.67 25.65 -2.99
N HIS A 78 -19.53 24.62 -3.03
CA HIS A 78 -20.38 24.32 -4.22
C HIS A 78 -21.21 25.49 -4.71
N ASN A 79 -21.38 26.52 -3.86
CA ASN A 79 -22.14 27.73 -4.16
C ASN A 79 -21.29 28.85 -4.78
N GLU A 80 -20.02 28.61 -5.09
CA GLU A 80 -19.22 29.60 -5.79
C GLU A 80 -19.73 29.73 -7.23
N ARG A 81 -20.45 30.83 -7.48
CA ARG A 81 -21.21 31.05 -8.73
C ARG A 81 -20.32 30.89 -9.96
N GLY A 82 -20.64 29.88 -10.77
CA GLY A 82 -20.05 29.67 -12.08
C GLY A 82 -18.72 28.90 -12.07
N ILE A 83 -18.31 28.30 -10.95
CA ILE A 83 -17.20 27.38 -10.87
C ILE A 83 -17.70 25.93 -10.76
N ILE A 84 -17.14 25.05 -11.54
CA ILE A 84 -17.39 23.61 -11.53
C ILE A 84 -16.10 22.92 -11.08
N TYR A 85 -16.17 22.17 -9.98
CA TYR A 85 -15.05 21.37 -9.50
C TYR A 85 -15.12 19.96 -10.06
N ILE A 86 -13.98 19.46 -10.53
CA ILE A 86 -13.79 18.09 -10.98
C ILE A 86 -12.79 17.42 -10.02
N PRO A 87 -13.23 16.50 -9.16
CA PRO A 87 -12.35 15.73 -8.31
C PRO A 87 -11.51 14.73 -9.11
N ILE A 88 -10.21 14.74 -8.86
CA ILE A 88 -9.24 13.79 -9.38
C ILE A 88 -8.72 13.00 -8.18
N VAL A 89 -9.09 11.73 -8.08
CA VAL A 89 -8.63 10.82 -7.04
C VAL A 89 -7.36 10.13 -7.51
N GLY A 90 -6.35 10.08 -6.65
CA GLY A 90 -5.07 9.44 -6.93
C GLY A 90 -4.71 8.39 -5.89
N THR A 91 -4.31 7.20 -6.36
CA THR A 91 -3.59 6.18 -5.59
C THR A 91 -2.29 5.84 -6.28
N ASN A 92 -1.35 5.26 -5.54
CA ASN A 92 -0.06 4.84 -6.04
C ASN A 92 0.49 3.68 -5.20
N ASP A 93 1.36 2.88 -5.80
CA ASP A 93 2.20 1.89 -5.09
C ASP A 93 1.37 0.97 -4.17
N LEU A 94 0.28 0.39 -4.67
CA LEU A 94 -0.57 -0.52 -3.89
C LEU A 94 0.16 -1.79 -3.48
N HIS A 95 1.21 -2.16 -4.23
CA HIS A 95 2.15 -3.24 -3.90
C HIS A 95 1.49 -4.54 -3.48
N GLY A 96 0.46 -4.97 -4.20
CA GLY A 96 -0.25 -6.21 -3.96
C GLY A 96 -1.14 -6.24 -2.72
N HIS A 97 -1.22 -5.16 -1.95
CA HIS A 97 -2.05 -5.08 -0.73
C HIS A 97 -3.52 -4.85 -1.08
N PHE A 98 -4.22 -5.92 -1.32
CA PHE A 98 -5.65 -5.90 -1.65
C PHE A 98 -6.51 -5.85 -0.39
N PHE A 99 -6.23 -6.73 0.57
CA PHE A 99 -6.98 -6.85 1.81
C PHE A 99 -6.43 -5.95 2.91
N PRO A 100 -7.28 -5.51 3.86
CA PRO A 100 -6.81 -4.75 5.00
C PRO A 100 -5.91 -5.58 5.92
N VAL A 101 -4.88 -4.95 6.46
CA VAL A 101 -4.00 -5.54 7.46
C VAL A 101 -4.68 -5.52 8.82
N ILE A 102 -4.77 -6.68 9.48
CA ILE A 102 -5.31 -6.80 10.83
C ILE A 102 -4.19 -6.51 11.84
N ASN A 103 -4.34 -5.42 12.58
CA ASN A 103 -3.41 -5.01 13.62
C ASN A 103 -3.91 -5.38 15.00
N LYS A 104 -2.98 -5.66 15.92
CA LYS A 104 -3.27 -6.00 17.32
C LYS A 104 -2.35 -5.22 18.25
N ILE A 105 -2.93 -4.51 19.22
CA ILE A 105 -2.19 -3.84 20.31
C ILE A 105 -2.50 -4.55 21.62
N LYS A 106 -1.51 -5.19 22.22
CA LYS A 106 -1.64 -5.83 23.52
C LYS A 106 -1.37 -4.80 24.63
N LEU A 107 -2.41 -4.29 25.24
CA LEU A 107 -2.30 -3.31 26.34
C LEU A 107 -1.86 -3.96 27.65
N ASN A 108 -2.42 -5.16 27.95
CA ASN A 108 -2.07 -5.98 29.10
C ASN A 108 -2.38 -7.46 28.81
N SER A 109 -2.30 -8.34 29.80
CA SER A 109 -2.56 -9.77 29.65
C SER A 109 -3.97 -10.12 29.18
N THR A 110 -4.95 -9.24 29.42
CA THR A 110 -6.38 -9.48 29.14
C THR A 110 -6.97 -8.57 28.06
N LYS A 111 -6.35 -7.42 27.78
CA LYS A 111 -6.90 -6.44 26.83
C LYS A 111 -6.03 -6.35 25.56
N ILE A 112 -6.58 -6.84 24.45
CA ILE A 112 -6.02 -6.70 23.10
C ILE A 112 -7.00 -5.86 22.29
N ILE A 113 -6.50 -4.84 21.61
CA ILE A 113 -7.25 -4.04 20.65
C ILE A 113 -6.91 -4.56 19.26
N THR A 114 -7.95 -4.90 18.49
CA THR A 114 -7.82 -5.35 17.10
C THR A 114 -8.48 -4.33 16.19
N TYR A 115 -7.81 -3.95 15.10
CA TYR A 115 -8.31 -3.00 14.12
C TYR A 115 -7.70 -3.27 12.74
N LYS A 116 -8.36 -2.77 11.69
CA LYS A 116 -7.94 -2.93 10.30
C LYS A 116 -7.26 -1.65 9.81
N THR A 117 -6.30 -1.79 8.90
CA THR A 117 -5.58 -0.69 8.25
C THR A 117 -5.46 -0.95 6.77
N GLY A 118 -5.78 0.03 5.94
CA GLY A 118 -5.64 -0.06 4.49
C GLY A 118 -6.64 -1.02 3.86
N GLY A 119 -6.28 -1.52 2.68
CA GLY A 119 -7.13 -2.35 1.82
C GLY A 119 -7.87 -1.52 0.78
N VAL A 120 -8.08 -2.11 -0.40
CA VAL A 120 -8.71 -1.40 -1.53
C VAL A 120 -10.22 -1.19 -1.33
N GLU A 121 -10.84 -1.94 -0.43
CA GLU A 121 -12.27 -1.91 -0.14
C GLU A 121 -12.78 -0.50 0.17
N LEU A 122 -12.01 0.30 0.90
CA LEU A 122 -12.40 1.64 1.30
C LEU A 122 -12.18 2.69 0.21
N ILE A 123 -11.35 2.42 -0.82
CA ILE A 123 -11.23 3.31 -1.99
C ILE A 123 -12.60 3.48 -2.65
N TYR A 124 -13.36 2.37 -2.78
CA TYR A 124 -14.71 2.41 -3.34
C TYR A 124 -15.66 3.30 -2.52
N SER A 125 -15.58 3.24 -1.18
CA SER A 125 -16.39 4.10 -0.30
C SER A 125 -16.10 5.58 -0.52
N TYR A 126 -14.83 5.96 -0.61
CA TYR A 126 -14.44 7.34 -0.92
C TYR A 126 -14.93 7.79 -2.31
N LEU A 127 -14.76 6.93 -3.32
CA LEU A 127 -15.25 7.22 -4.67
C LEU A 127 -16.76 7.42 -4.70
N ASN A 128 -17.52 6.61 -3.95
CA ASN A 128 -18.97 6.75 -3.87
C ASN A 128 -19.40 8.07 -3.23
N ILE A 129 -18.75 8.46 -2.12
CA ILE A 129 -19.02 9.75 -1.47
C ILE A 129 -18.81 10.91 -2.46
N LEU A 130 -17.69 10.93 -3.18
CA LEU A 130 -17.42 11.95 -4.19
C LEU A 130 -18.41 11.88 -5.37
N ARG A 131 -18.74 10.69 -5.84
CA ARG A 131 -19.67 10.49 -6.96
C ARG A 131 -21.09 10.95 -6.64
N GLU A 132 -21.51 10.78 -5.40
CA GLU A 132 -22.80 11.31 -4.95
C GLU A 132 -22.77 12.83 -4.79
N GLU A 133 -21.67 13.38 -4.29
CA GLU A 133 -21.53 14.82 -4.05
C GLU A 133 -21.36 15.62 -5.35
N PHE A 134 -20.49 15.17 -6.25
CA PHE A 134 -20.15 15.90 -7.48
C PHE A 134 -20.90 15.40 -8.73
N GLY A 135 -21.52 14.23 -8.64
CA GLY A 135 -22.13 13.51 -9.77
C GLY A 135 -21.13 12.52 -10.38
N GLY A 136 -21.55 11.25 -10.52
CA GLY A 136 -20.68 10.09 -10.78
C GLY A 136 -19.74 10.23 -11.97
N LYS A 137 -20.16 10.88 -13.06
CA LYS A 137 -19.34 11.09 -14.26
C LYS A 137 -18.32 12.22 -14.15
N LYS A 138 -18.31 12.98 -13.05
CA LYS A 138 -17.38 14.09 -12.83
C LYS A 138 -16.18 13.73 -11.97
N VAL A 139 -16.19 12.55 -11.34
CA VAL A 139 -15.08 12.07 -10.52
C VAL A 139 -14.20 11.18 -11.38
N LEU A 140 -12.92 11.52 -11.49
CA LEU A 140 -11.93 10.70 -12.16
C LEU A 140 -11.01 10.06 -11.13
N TYR A 141 -10.73 8.77 -11.32
CA TYR A 141 -9.82 8.00 -10.47
C TYR A 141 -8.66 7.46 -11.29
N PHE A 142 -7.43 7.70 -10.81
CA PHE A 142 -6.18 7.25 -11.43
C PHE A 142 -5.30 6.52 -10.43
N ASP A 143 -4.54 5.54 -10.93
CA ASP A 143 -3.49 4.85 -10.19
C ASP A 143 -2.16 4.96 -10.93
N THR A 144 -1.02 5.06 -10.22
CA THR A 144 0.28 5.32 -10.85
C THR A 144 1.13 4.07 -11.12
N GLY A 145 0.54 2.87 -11.05
CA GLY A 145 1.27 1.62 -11.22
C GLY A 145 1.84 1.04 -9.92
N ASP A 146 2.67 0.02 -10.06
CA ASP A 146 3.20 -0.77 -8.93
C ASP A 146 2.07 -1.38 -8.06
N HIS A 147 0.97 -1.80 -8.66
CA HIS A 147 -0.15 -2.32 -7.90
C HIS A 147 -0.15 -3.84 -7.71
N TYR A 148 0.53 -4.62 -8.57
CA TYR A 148 0.48 -6.09 -8.49
C TYR A 148 1.53 -6.71 -7.58
N PHE A 149 2.75 -6.15 -7.55
CA PHE A 149 3.93 -6.73 -6.93
C PHE A 149 4.14 -6.25 -5.50
N GLY A 150 4.26 -7.15 -4.52
CA GLY A 150 4.68 -6.78 -3.17
C GLY A 150 3.99 -7.48 -2.02
N ALA A 151 2.76 -7.98 -2.16
CA ALA A 151 2.06 -8.76 -1.15
C ALA A 151 1.51 -10.07 -1.71
N TYR A 152 1.36 -11.05 -0.84
CA TYR A 152 0.85 -12.36 -1.22
C TYR A 152 -0.61 -12.33 -1.66
N ASP A 153 -1.37 -11.32 -1.23
CA ASP A 153 -2.76 -11.07 -1.63
C ASP A 153 -2.95 -11.04 -3.15
N SER A 154 -2.06 -10.32 -3.86
CA SER A 154 -2.08 -10.27 -5.32
C SER A 154 -1.63 -11.60 -5.93
N LYS A 155 -0.62 -12.23 -5.33
CA LYS A 155 -0.01 -13.44 -5.84
C LYS A 155 -0.95 -14.64 -5.85
N ILE A 156 -1.75 -14.84 -4.79
CA ILE A 156 -2.75 -15.92 -4.69
C ILE A 156 -3.67 -15.92 -5.91
N PHE A 157 -4.02 -14.73 -6.40
CA PHE A 157 -4.98 -14.54 -7.49
C PHE A 157 -4.32 -14.17 -8.82
N GLU A 158 -3.00 -14.26 -8.92
CA GLU A 158 -2.24 -13.83 -10.11
C GLU A 158 -2.60 -12.39 -10.56
N GLY A 159 -2.87 -11.51 -9.59
CA GLY A 159 -3.29 -10.12 -9.83
C GLY A 159 -4.70 -9.94 -10.36
N LYS A 160 -5.50 -11.02 -10.52
CA LYS A 160 -6.87 -10.92 -11.03
C LYS A 160 -7.79 -10.11 -10.12
N ASN A 161 -7.59 -10.20 -8.80
CA ASN A 161 -8.32 -9.40 -7.83
C ASN A 161 -8.17 -7.89 -8.08
N PHE A 162 -6.98 -7.41 -8.48
CA PHE A 162 -6.77 -6.01 -8.86
C PHE A 162 -7.40 -5.67 -10.21
N ASP A 163 -7.31 -6.56 -11.21
CA ASP A 163 -7.98 -6.35 -12.51
C ASP A 163 -9.48 -6.15 -12.30
N ASP A 164 -10.12 -7.08 -11.57
CA ASP A 164 -11.56 -7.02 -11.29
C ASP A 164 -11.91 -5.80 -10.44
N PHE A 165 -11.09 -5.43 -9.45
CA PHE A 165 -11.28 -4.24 -8.63
C PHE A 165 -11.26 -2.96 -9.46
N PHE A 166 -10.24 -2.75 -10.28
CA PHE A 166 -10.09 -1.54 -11.07
C PHE A 166 -11.21 -1.40 -12.13
N ASN A 167 -11.62 -2.52 -12.75
CA ASN A 167 -12.78 -2.54 -13.65
C ASN A 167 -14.07 -2.21 -12.89
N PHE A 168 -14.29 -2.81 -11.71
CA PHE A 168 -15.47 -2.58 -10.88
C PHE A 168 -15.58 -1.14 -10.38
N VAL A 169 -14.50 -0.57 -9.87
CA VAL A 169 -14.53 0.83 -9.37
C VAL A 169 -14.51 1.85 -10.50
N GLY A 170 -14.29 1.42 -11.75
CA GLY A 170 -14.22 2.30 -12.92
C GLY A 170 -12.99 3.20 -12.88
N LEU A 171 -11.80 2.58 -12.79
CA LEU A 171 -10.53 3.28 -12.92
C LEU A 171 -10.49 4.00 -14.28
N ASN A 172 -10.07 5.25 -14.29
CA ASN A 172 -10.01 6.02 -15.54
C ASN A 172 -8.70 5.77 -16.30
N GLY A 173 -7.63 5.42 -15.61
CA GLY A 173 -6.37 5.09 -16.24
C GLY A 173 -5.26 4.82 -15.23
N THR A 174 -4.24 4.09 -15.68
CA THR A 174 -3.03 3.80 -14.91
C THR A 174 -1.79 3.97 -15.78
N THR A 175 -0.60 3.91 -15.16
CA THR A 175 0.68 3.75 -15.87
C THR A 175 1.39 2.52 -15.33
N LEU A 176 2.59 2.19 -15.83
CA LEU A 176 3.42 1.14 -15.26
C LEU A 176 4.40 1.72 -14.25
N GLY A 177 4.46 1.09 -13.09
CA GLY A 177 5.51 1.35 -12.12
C GLY A 177 6.75 0.51 -12.40
N ASN A 178 7.79 0.74 -11.60
CA ASN A 178 9.05 0.03 -11.79
C ASN A 178 8.95 -1.47 -11.45
N ASN A 179 8.12 -1.85 -10.51
CA ASN A 179 7.98 -3.25 -10.12
C ASN A 179 7.09 -4.06 -11.08
N ASP A 180 6.30 -3.40 -11.93
CA ASP A 180 5.53 -4.09 -12.96
C ASP A 180 6.43 -4.79 -13.99
N PHE A 181 7.65 -4.27 -14.20
CA PHE A 181 8.65 -4.90 -15.08
C PHE A 181 9.32 -6.14 -14.46
N ASN A 182 9.02 -6.49 -13.22
CA ASN A 182 9.45 -7.77 -12.62
C ASN A 182 8.62 -8.95 -13.16
N PHE A 183 7.44 -8.70 -13.73
CA PHE A 183 6.66 -9.71 -14.41
C PHE A 183 7.12 -9.94 -15.85
N ALA A 184 6.80 -11.12 -16.40
CA ALA A 184 7.01 -11.39 -17.80
C ALA A 184 6.15 -10.44 -18.68
N ARG A 185 6.67 -10.06 -19.84
CA ARG A 185 5.98 -9.14 -20.75
C ARG A 185 4.59 -9.62 -21.12
N GLU A 186 4.44 -10.90 -21.43
CA GLU A 186 3.17 -11.53 -21.81
C GLU A 186 2.13 -11.46 -20.67
N TRP A 187 2.59 -11.48 -19.42
CA TRP A 187 1.72 -11.32 -18.26
C TRP A 187 1.16 -9.91 -18.19
N ILE A 188 2.01 -8.89 -18.34
CA ILE A 188 1.58 -7.48 -18.38
C ILE A 188 0.67 -7.20 -19.59
N GLU A 189 1.02 -7.71 -20.78
CA GLU A 189 0.17 -7.57 -21.98
C GLU A 189 -1.23 -8.17 -21.77
N LYS A 190 -1.31 -9.29 -21.07
CA LYS A 190 -2.62 -9.90 -20.69
C LYS A 190 -3.41 -8.99 -19.74
N LYS A 191 -2.75 -8.34 -18.77
CA LYS A 191 -3.39 -7.39 -17.85
C LYS A 191 -3.93 -6.17 -18.60
N ILE A 192 -3.12 -5.58 -19.46
CA ILE A 192 -3.50 -4.45 -20.31
C ILE A 192 -4.70 -4.82 -21.20
N LYS A 193 -4.70 -6.00 -21.80
CA LYS A 193 -5.80 -6.47 -22.66
C LYS A 193 -7.11 -6.65 -21.91
N ASN A 194 -7.07 -7.06 -20.63
CA ASN A 194 -8.26 -7.33 -19.82
C ASN A 194 -8.80 -6.09 -19.09
N ALA A 195 -8.07 -4.98 -19.12
CA ALA A 195 -8.48 -3.74 -18.48
C ALA A 195 -9.57 -3.01 -19.28
N ASP A 196 -10.59 -2.50 -18.59
CA ASP A 196 -11.62 -1.63 -19.17
C ASP A 196 -11.16 -0.14 -19.20
N TYR A 197 -9.90 0.13 -18.87
CA TYR A 197 -9.27 1.44 -18.80
C TYR A 197 -7.92 1.44 -19.52
N PRO A 198 -7.43 2.60 -20.01
CA PRO A 198 -6.16 2.68 -20.70
C PRO A 198 -4.96 2.61 -19.75
N PHE A 199 -3.90 1.93 -20.18
CA PHE A 199 -2.56 2.08 -19.63
C PHE A 199 -1.85 3.20 -20.39
N LEU A 200 -1.54 4.29 -19.69
CA LEU A 200 -0.95 5.50 -20.25
C LEU A 200 0.57 5.45 -20.10
N ILE A 201 1.29 5.36 -21.24
CA ILE A 201 2.74 5.20 -21.25
C ILE A 201 3.32 5.96 -22.46
N ASN A 202 3.84 7.15 -22.22
CA ASN A 202 4.34 8.02 -23.30
C ASN A 202 5.83 7.84 -23.59
N ASN A 203 6.64 7.50 -22.59
CA ASN A 203 8.10 7.54 -22.69
C ASN A 203 8.77 6.17 -22.95
N ILE A 204 8.00 5.16 -23.35
CA ILE A 204 8.56 3.83 -23.69
C ILE A 204 8.25 3.52 -25.16
N LYS A 205 9.25 3.02 -25.89
CA LYS A 205 9.10 2.51 -27.26
C LYS A 205 9.71 1.12 -27.39
N ASP A 206 9.14 0.28 -28.26
CA ASP A 206 9.70 -1.03 -28.61
C ASP A 206 10.52 -0.88 -29.90
N LYS A 207 11.76 -1.37 -29.89
CA LYS A 207 12.66 -1.37 -31.06
C LYS A 207 12.09 -2.13 -32.26
N ASN A 208 11.25 -3.13 -32.00
CA ASN A 208 10.80 -4.11 -33.01
C ASN A 208 9.38 -3.83 -33.52
N VAL A 209 8.65 -2.86 -32.97
CA VAL A 209 7.26 -2.59 -33.35
C VAL A 209 7.17 -1.30 -34.13
N GLU A 210 6.83 -1.38 -35.42
CA GLU A 210 6.33 -0.23 -36.18
C GLU A 210 4.99 0.23 -35.56
N GLN A 211 4.94 1.47 -35.15
CA GLN A 211 4.01 2.15 -34.23
C GLN A 211 2.49 2.08 -34.48
N LYS A 212 1.94 1.04 -35.06
CA LYS A 212 0.49 1.01 -35.34
C LYS A 212 -0.41 0.49 -34.22
N ASN A 213 0.11 -0.31 -33.27
CA ASN A 213 -0.72 -0.99 -32.28
C ASN A 213 -0.21 -0.86 -30.83
N GLY A 214 0.56 0.18 -30.50
CA GLY A 214 1.13 0.35 -29.16
C GLY A 214 2.20 -0.70 -28.80
N ILE A 215 2.98 -0.40 -27.75
CA ILE A 215 4.10 -1.26 -27.32
C ILE A 215 3.60 -2.54 -26.64
N LEU A 216 2.42 -2.48 -26.02
CA LEU A 216 1.90 -3.48 -25.09
C LEU A 216 0.44 -3.90 -25.36
N GLY A 217 -0.08 -3.73 -26.58
CA GLY A 217 -1.42 -4.14 -26.98
C GLY A 217 -2.43 -3.00 -27.12
N ASP A 218 -3.71 -3.35 -27.34
CA ASP A 218 -4.74 -2.42 -27.81
C ASP A 218 -5.17 -1.35 -26.78
N ASN A 219 -5.04 -1.60 -25.47
CA ASN A 219 -5.40 -0.66 -24.39
C ASN A 219 -4.20 0.18 -23.88
N HIS A 220 -3.08 0.19 -24.62
CA HIS A 220 -1.95 1.04 -24.33
C HIS A 220 -2.05 2.33 -25.16
N GLU A 221 -2.01 3.47 -24.47
CA GLU A 221 -2.04 4.80 -25.06
C GLU A 221 -0.88 5.66 -24.51
N THR A 222 -0.45 6.67 -25.25
CA THR A 222 0.52 7.66 -24.75
C THR A 222 -0.15 8.67 -23.83
N SER A 223 -1.40 9.02 -24.15
CA SER A 223 -2.25 9.94 -23.42
C SER A 223 -3.71 9.69 -23.75
N HIS A 224 -4.61 10.09 -22.87
CA HIS A 224 -6.07 10.01 -23.09
C HIS A 224 -6.76 11.35 -22.84
N LEU A 225 -7.80 11.65 -23.65
CA LEU A 225 -8.62 12.85 -23.51
C LEU A 225 -9.99 12.50 -22.92
N TYR A 226 -10.18 12.74 -21.63
CA TYR A 226 -11.45 12.51 -20.93
C TYR A 226 -12.44 13.62 -21.18
N GLU A 227 -13.63 13.26 -21.65
CA GLU A 227 -14.75 14.18 -21.86
C GLU A 227 -15.77 14.06 -20.71
N ILE A 228 -15.83 15.05 -19.84
CA ILE A 228 -16.71 15.08 -18.70
C ILE A 228 -18.01 15.80 -19.10
N ASP A 229 -19.09 15.05 -19.20
CA ASP A 229 -20.41 15.57 -19.56
C ASP A 229 -21.03 16.34 -18.39
N LEU A 230 -21.34 17.60 -18.63
CA LEU A 230 -22.02 18.50 -17.67
C LEU A 230 -23.53 18.59 -17.92
N GLY A 231 -24.05 17.86 -18.90
CA GLY A 231 -25.41 17.97 -19.39
C GLY A 231 -25.58 19.10 -20.44
N HIS A 232 -26.72 19.07 -21.13
CA HIS A 232 -27.09 20.06 -22.15
C HIS A 232 -26.04 20.25 -23.28
N GLY A 233 -25.25 19.20 -23.55
CA GLY A 233 -24.19 19.23 -24.57
C GLY A 233 -22.94 20.01 -24.18
N GLU A 234 -22.82 20.41 -22.92
CA GLU A 234 -21.62 21.05 -22.36
C GLU A 234 -20.65 19.99 -21.84
N LYS A 235 -19.36 20.14 -22.13
CA LYS A 235 -18.32 19.19 -21.71
C LYS A 235 -17.07 19.94 -21.24
N ILE A 236 -16.41 19.38 -20.23
CA ILE A 236 -15.03 19.72 -19.86
C ILE A 236 -14.14 18.60 -20.39
N LYS A 237 -13.02 18.97 -20.99
CA LYS A 237 -12.03 18.02 -21.50
C LYS A 237 -10.76 18.09 -20.66
N ILE A 238 -10.32 16.94 -20.13
CA ILE A 238 -9.08 16.79 -19.36
C ILE A 238 -8.19 15.78 -20.08
N GLY A 239 -7.00 16.23 -20.51
CA GLY A 239 -5.98 15.33 -21.04
C GLY A 239 -5.14 14.74 -19.92
N VAL A 240 -4.78 13.47 -20.02
CA VAL A 240 -3.87 12.80 -19.08
C VAL A 240 -2.79 12.08 -19.87
N ILE A 241 -1.52 12.34 -19.52
CA ILE A 241 -0.34 11.75 -20.14
C ILE A 241 0.31 10.81 -19.11
N GLY A 242 0.66 9.59 -19.52
CA GLY A 242 1.35 8.65 -18.66
C GLY A 242 2.86 8.69 -18.81
N LEU A 243 3.60 8.65 -17.72
CA LEU A 243 5.06 8.53 -17.70
C LEU A 243 5.49 7.41 -16.74
N THR A 244 6.35 6.54 -17.23
CA THR A 244 6.96 5.46 -16.46
C THR A 244 8.40 5.82 -16.11
N LEU A 245 8.88 5.45 -14.91
CA LEU A 245 10.26 5.69 -14.49
C LEU A 245 11.26 5.07 -15.48
N ASN A 246 12.25 5.83 -15.90
CA ASN A 246 13.36 5.34 -16.71
C ASN A 246 14.33 4.54 -15.85
N LYS A 247 14.19 3.23 -15.86
CA LYS A 247 15.00 2.33 -15.05
C LYS A 247 16.46 2.22 -15.46
N ALA A 248 16.78 2.47 -16.71
CA ALA A 248 18.12 2.22 -17.24
C ALA A 248 19.20 3.07 -16.55
N GLU A 249 18.80 4.22 -15.97
CA GLU A 249 19.73 5.15 -15.32
C GLU A 249 19.73 5.04 -13.78
N ASP A 250 18.62 4.60 -13.16
CA ASP A 250 18.44 4.77 -11.71
C ASP A 250 18.28 3.48 -10.88
N ARG A 251 17.81 2.37 -11.47
CA ARG A 251 17.66 1.08 -10.76
C ARG A 251 17.78 -0.10 -11.72
N PRO A 252 18.68 -1.07 -11.50
CA PRO A 252 18.78 -2.28 -12.32
C PRO A 252 17.50 -3.16 -12.17
N PHE A 253 17.16 -3.89 -13.24
CA PHE A 253 16.12 -4.92 -13.18
C PHE A 253 16.56 -6.05 -12.26
N TYR A 254 15.80 -6.30 -11.19
CA TYR A 254 16.16 -7.27 -10.15
C TYR A 254 15.73 -8.71 -10.43
N ASP A 255 15.18 -9.03 -11.59
CA ASP A 255 14.70 -10.38 -11.82
C ASP A 255 15.59 -11.20 -12.78
N ILE A 256 16.07 -12.33 -12.28
CA ILE A 256 16.89 -13.31 -13.00
C ILE A 256 16.11 -13.97 -14.14
N GLY A 257 14.79 -14.03 -14.04
CA GLY A 257 13.92 -14.70 -15.02
C GLY A 257 13.49 -13.84 -16.21
N ASN A 258 13.36 -12.52 -16.02
CA ASN A 258 12.64 -11.66 -16.95
C ASN A 258 13.50 -10.60 -17.67
N LYS A 259 14.81 -10.54 -17.41
CA LYS A 259 15.74 -9.59 -18.06
C LYS A 259 15.59 -9.56 -19.57
N TYR A 260 15.39 -10.72 -20.21
CA TYR A 260 15.32 -10.85 -21.68
C TYR A 260 13.99 -10.46 -22.29
N THR A 261 12.90 -10.40 -21.52
CA THR A 261 11.56 -10.09 -22.03
C THR A 261 11.37 -8.60 -22.34
N TRP A 262 12.16 -7.74 -21.68
CA TRP A 262 12.08 -6.28 -21.80
C TRP A 262 13.26 -5.61 -22.53
N ASP A 263 14.24 -6.38 -23.02
CA ASP A 263 15.47 -5.87 -23.68
C ASP A 263 15.21 -5.04 -24.93
N ASN A 264 14.03 -5.16 -25.52
CA ASN A 264 13.65 -4.41 -26.72
C ASN A 264 13.05 -3.04 -26.42
N LEU A 265 12.82 -2.70 -25.16
CA LEU A 265 12.28 -1.40 -24.80
C LEU A 265 13.36 -0.31 -24.83
N ILE A 266 12.95 0.87 -25.31
CA ILE A 266 13.73 2.11 -25.23
C ILE A 266 12.94 3.05 -24.33
N PHE A 267 13.55 3.45 -23.22
CA PHE A 267 13.05 4.55 -22.40
C PHE A 267 13.56 5.86 -22.98
N GLN A 268 12.65 6.76 -23.33
CA GLN A 268 12.96 8.05 -23.90
C GLN A 268 13.10 9.12 -22.82
N ALA A 269 13.74 10.25 -23.18
CA ALA A 269 13.78 11.42 -22.32
C ALA A 269 12.34 11.95 -22.09
N TYR A 270 12.05 12.30 -20.85
CA TYR A 270 10.70 12.67 -20.41
C TYR A 270 10.21 13.98 -21.06
N GLU A 271 11.09 14.99 -21.19
CA GLU A 271 10.70 16.37 -21.45
C GLU A 271 10.11 16.57 -22.86
N THR A 272 10.81 16.09 -23.89
CA THR A 272 10.43 16.37 -25.29
C THR A 272 9.10 15.71 -25.66
N ASP A 273 8.93 14.44 -25.29
CA ASP A 273 7.73 13.69 -25.65
C ASP A 273 6.53 14.18 -24.81
N LEU A 274 6.76 14.59 -23.55
CA LEU A 274 5.74 15.19 -22.69
C LEU A 274 5.20 16.50 -23.26
N GLU A 275 6.09 17.42 -23.65
CA GLU A 275 5.68 18.73 -24.22
C GLU A 275 4.88 18.56 -25.51
N LEU A 276 5.35 17.66 -26.40
CA LEU A 276 4.66 17.38 -27.65
C LEU A 276 3.26 16.81 -27.42
N GLU A 277 3.14 15.87 -26.52
CA GLU A 277 1.86 15.20 -26.22
C GLU A 277 0.89 16.15 -25.51
N ALA A 278 1.37 16.96 -24.58
CA ALA A 278 0.57 18.00 -23.95
C ALA A 278 0.04 19.03 -24.96
N GLN A 279 0.86 19.43 -25.93
CA GLN A 279 0.42 20.33 -27.00
C GLN A 279 -0.70 19.69 -27.84
N LYS A 280 -0.58 18.43 -28.24
CA LYS A 280 -1.62 17.70 -28.99
C LYS A 280 -2.95 17.66 -28.23
N LEU A 281 -2.90 17.39 -26.92
CA LEU A 281 -4.09 17.39 -26.06
C LEU A 281 -4.74 18.78 -25.99
N ARG A 282 -3.93 19.86 -25.87
CA ARG A 282 -4.43 21.23 -25.90
C ARG A 282 -5.08 21.58 -27.26
N GLU A 283 -4.47 21.19 -28.37
CA GLU A 283 -5.02 21.34 -29.71
C GLU A 283 -6.33 20.58 -29.90
N SER A 284 -6.47 19.40 -29.22
CA SER A 284 -7.71 18.62 -29.17
C SER A 284 -8.77 19.20 -28.22
N GLY A 285 -8.46 20.33 -27.57
CA GLY A 285 -9.38 21.10 -26.76
C GLY A 285 -9.34 20.79 -25.26
N ALA A 286 -8.27 20.18 -24.75
CA ALA A 286 -8.11 19.96 -23.31
C ALA A 286 -8.10 21.29 -22.54
N SER A 287 -8.98 21.41 -21.56
CA SER A 287 -9.07 22.55 -20.62
C SER A 287 -8.05 22.43 -19.49
N ALA A 288 -7.60 21.21 -19.19
CA ALA A 288 -6.50 20.89 -18.30
C ALA A 288 -5.70 19.72 -18.87
N VAL A 289 -4.39 19.66 -18.56
CA VAL A 289 -3.51 18.53 -18.87
C VAL A 289 -2.84 18.08 -17.61
N LEU A 290 -3.04 16.81 -17.27
CA LEU A 290 -2.44 16.15 -16.10
C LEU A 290 -1.35 15.17 -16.55
N VAL A 291 -0.42 14.90 -15.65
CA VAL A 291 0.56 13.82 -15.77
C VAL A 291 0.29 12.77 -14.72
N LEU A 292 0.18 11.52 -15.17
CA LEU A 292 0.12 10.33 -14.33
C LEU A 292 1.47 9.64 -14.39
N THR A 293 2.17 9.49 -13.28
CA THR A 293 3.55 9.02 -13.34
C THR A 293 3.97 8.18 -12.15
N SER A 294 4.77 7.13 -12.41
CA SER A 294 5.52 6.38 -11.41
C SER A 294 6.89 6.99 -11.08
N ILE A 295 7.08 8.30 -11.31
CA ILE A 295 8.30 9.01 -10.98
C ILE A 295 8.08 9.79 -9.69
N GLY A 296 8.85 9.44 -8.64
CA GLY A 296 8.65 9.97 -7.31
C GLY A 296 9.22 11.38 -7.09
N LEU A 297 8.61 12.07 -6.14
CA LEU A 297 9.09 13.31 -5.56
C LEU A 297 9.21 13.12 -4.05
N ASN A 298 10.31 13.56 -3.46
CA ASN A 298 10.49 13.57 -2.02
C ASN A 298 10.43 15.03 -1.53
N CYS A 299 9.39 15.32 -0.74
CA CYS A 299 9.25 16.62 -0.07
C CYS A 299 9.21 16.36 1.44
N SER A 300 9.65 17.31 2.25
CA SER A 300 9.47 17.21 3.70
C SER A 300 7.98 17.24 4.04
N GLU A 301 7.59 16.40 4.98
CA GLU A 301 6.25 16.46 5.56
C GLU A 301 6.06 17.87 6.15
N TYR A 302 4.86 18.42 6.03
CA TYR A 302 4.51 19.65 6.72
C TYR A 302 4.65 19.39 8.23
N ASP A 303 5.63 20.06 8.82
CA ASP A 303 6.00 19.95 10.23
C ASP A 303 4.94 20.60 11.13
N ASN A 304 3.73 20.04 11.13
CA ASN A 304 2.70 20.46 12.03
C ASN A 304 2.02 19.24 12.64
N GLU A 305 2.14 19.11 13.94
CA GLU A 305 1.35 18.18 14.78
C GLU A 305 -0.17 18.28 14.54
N THR A 306 -0.62 19.18 13.66
CA THR A 306 -2.01 19.46 13.28
C THR A 306 -2.38 19.07 11.85
N SER A 307 -1.44 18.61 11.00
CA SER A 307 -1.67 18.34 9.56
C SER A 307 -2.14 16.92 9.24
N VAL A 308 -2.97 16.38 10.07
CA VAL A 308 -3.60 15.08 9.84
C VAL A 308 -4.89 15.27 9.06
N LEU A 309 -4.97 15.53 7.88
CA LEU A 309 -6.09 15.87 6.99
C LEU A 309 -6.06 17.36 6.63
N GLY A 310 -5.16 17.69 5.69
CA GLY A 310 -5.04 19.06 5.23
C GLY A 310 -5.81 19.29 3.94
N LEU A 311 -6.46 20.45 3.86
CA LEU A 311 -6.83 21.05 2.60
C LEU A 311 -5.75 22.06 2.22
N TYR A 312 -5.01 21.76 1.16
CA TYR A 312 -3.88 22.56 0.70
C TYR A 312 -4.27 23.37 -0.54
N ASN A 313 -3.67 24.52 -0.70
CA ASN A 313 -3.82 25.38 -1.86
C ASN A 313 -2.44 25.95 -2.26
N ILE A 314 -2.36 26.66 -3.38
CA ILE A 314 -1.10 27.18 -3.94
C ILE A 314 -0.34 28.12 -2.99
N SER A 315 -1.00 28.72 -2.01
CA SER A 315 -0.34 29.58 -1.00
C SER A 315 0.27 28.78 0.16
N SER A 316 0.03 27.47 0.22
CA SER A 316 0.67 26.59 1.20
C SER A 316 2.17 26.54 0.90
N GLU A 317 3.01 26.77 1.92
CA GLU A 317 4.47 26.92 1.74
C GLU A 317 5.10 25.64 1.22
N GLN A 318 5.94 25.75 0.17
CA GLN A 318 6.34 24.61 -0.67
C GLN A 318 7.85 24.41 -0.76
N SER A 319 8.61 25.01 0.16
CA SER A 319 10.04 25.25 -0.02
C SER A 319 10.94 24.02 0.09
N GLU A 320 10.43 22.83 0.45
CA GLU A 320 11.29 21.74 0.94
C GLU A 320 11.23 20.44 0.13
N CYS A 321 10.94 20.50 -1.15
CA CYS A 321 11.07 19.34 -2.03
C CYS A 321 12.54 19.11 -2.44
N ASN A 322 12.95 17.85 -2.50
CA ASN A 322 14.30 17.46 -2.91
C ASN A 322 14.58 17.81 -4.36
N LYS A 323 15.38 18.85 -4.57
CA LYS A 323 15.78 19.36 -5.90
C LYS A 323 16.58 18.36 -6.75
N LYS A 324 17.07 17.27 -6.15
CA LYS A 324 17.81 16.22 -6.85
C LYS A 324 16.87 15.13 -7.42
N SER A 325 15.61 15.05 -6.96
CA SER A 325 14.66 14.07 -7.49
C SER A 325 14.39 14.27 -8.97
N ILE A 326 14.12 13.20 -9.69
CA ILE A 326 13.90 13.20 -11.15
C ILE A 326 12.69 14.04 -11.47
N LEU A 327 11.58 13.85 -10.76
CA LEU A 327 10.36 14.61 -11.03
C LEU A 327 10.54 16.11 -10.80
N PHE A 328 11.28 16.53 -9.76
CA PHE A 328 11.58 17.94 -9.53
C PHE A 328 12.37 18.54 -10.70
N LYS A 329 13.38 17.83 -11.21
CA LYS A 329 14.17 18.28 -12.36
C LYS A 329 13.32 18.34 -13.64
N LEU A 330 12.47 17.33 -13.89
CA LEU A 330 11.55 17.31 -15.01
C LEU A 330 10.67 18.55 -15.02
N ILE A 331 10.01 18.87 -13.89
CA ILE A 331 9.13 20.03 -13.77
C ILE A 331 9.88 21.36 -14.06
N ASN A 332 11.15 21.45 -13.68
CA ASN A 332 11.94 22.66 -13.93
C ASN A 332 12.48 22.76 -15.36
N ASN A 333 12.51 21.65 -16.10
CA ASN A 333 13.03 21.60 -17.47
C ASN A 333 11.96 21.79 -18.54
N ILE A 334 10.69 21.48 -18.23
CA ILE A 334 9.58 21.65 -19.17
C ILE A 334 9.14 23.12 -19.25
N LYS A 335 8.49 23.47 -20.38
CA LYS A 335 7.94 24.82 -20.57
C LYS A 335 6.87 25.14 -19.52
N PRO A 336 6.82 26.38 -19.05
CA PRO A 336 5.73 26.84 -18.18
C PRO A 336 4.35 26.59 -18.82
N ASP A 337 3.35 26.34 -17.99
CA ASP A 337 1.94 26.16 -18.37
C ASP A 337 1.62 24.99 -19.31
N ILE A 338 2.59 24.08 -19.54
CA ILE A 338 2.36 22.92 -20.43
C ILE A 338 1.46 21.89 -19.77
N ILE A 339 1.61 21.70 -18.44
CA ILE A 339 0.80 20.81 -17.61
C ILE A 339 0.18 21.54 -16.43
N ASP A 340 -0.93 21.02 -15.86
CA ASP A 340 -1.70 21.66 -14.83
C ASP A 340 -1.76 20.89 -13.51
N GLY A 341 -1.23 19.68 -13.46
CA GLY A 341 -1.18 18.86 -12.25
C GLY A 341 -0.53 17.51 -12.48
N ILE A 342 -0.05 16.90 -11.40
CA ILE A 342 0.67 15.62 -11.43
C ILE A 342 0.09 14.70 -10.35
N ILE A 343 -0.14 13.43 -10.74
CA ILE A 343 -0.38 12.31 -9.83
C ILE A 343 0.88 11.44 -9.91
N ALA A 344 1.60 11.30 -8.78
CA ALA A 344 2.93 10.69 -8.73
C ALA A 344 2.97 9.45 -7.84
N GLY A 345 3.94 8.55 -8.06
CA GLY A 345 4.23 7.35 -7.28
C GLY A 345 5.73 7.12 -7.03
N ASP A 346 6.14 5.87 -6.75
CA ASP A 346 7.52 5.34 -6.59
C ASP A 346 8.20 5.60 -5.23
N TYR A 347 8.10 6.78 -4.62
CA TYR A 347 8.86 7.05 -3.38
C TYR A 347 8.13 6.68 -2.10
N ASN A 348 6.89 6.19 -2.16
CA ASN A 348 6.08 5.79 -1.00
C ASN A 348 5.91 6.89 0.04
N ASN A 349 6.02 8.15 -0.38
CA ASN A 349 5.91 9.35 0.44
C ASN A 349 4.62 10.10 0.15
N GLU A 350 4.10 10.77 1.17
CA GLU A 350 3.01 11.72 1.00
C GLU A 350 3.52 13.00 0.34
N VAL A 351 2.89 13.39 -0.76
CA VAL A 351 3.15 14.66 -1.44
C VAL A 351 1.83 15.35 -1.74
N HIS A 352 1.68 16.56 -1.25
CA HIS A 352 0.59 17.47 -1.54
C HIS A 352 1.14 18.89 -1.62
N HIS A 353 2.04 19.05 -2.58
CA HIS A 353 2.85 20.24 -2.79
C HIS A 353 2.62 20.84 -4.17
N TRP A 354 3.09 22.07 -4.36
CA TRP A 354 3.20 22.73 -5.67
C TRP A 354 4.66 22.95 -6.01
N VAL A 355 5.06 22.64 -7.22
CA VAL A 355 6.38 22.96 -7.78
C VAL A 355 6.15 23.75 -9.06
N ASN A 356 6.67 24.97 -9.16
CA ASN A 356 6.42 25.90 -10.28
C ASN A 356 4.92 26.05 -10.59
N ASP A 357 4.10 26.26 -9.55
CA ASP A 357 2.64 26.40 -9.62
C ASP A 357 1.89 25.14 -10.13
N ILE A 358 2.57 24.01 -10.26
CA ILE A 358 1.98 22.72 -10.63
C ILE A 358 1.69 21.91 -9.35
N PRO A 359 0.42 21.61 -9.05
CA PRO A 359 0.04 20.76 -7.92
C PRO A 359 0.47 19.32 -8.15
N ILE A 360 1.00 18.67 -7.11
CA ILE A 360 1.46 17.29 -7.13
C ILE A 360 0.84 16.54 -5.97
N ILE A 361 0.25 15.40 -6.27
CA ILE A 361 -0.28 14.47 -5.27
C ILE A 361 0.41 13.11 -5.36
N SER A 362 0.77 12.56 -4.21
CA SER A 362 1.23 11.19 -4.03
C SER A 362 0.85 10.70 -2.63
N THR A 363 0.66 9.40 -2.43
CA THR A 363 0.30 8.82 -1.13
C THR A 363 1.40 7.91 -0.60
N LYS A 364 1.25 7.47 0.64
CA LYS A 364 1.99 6.29 1.14
C LYS A 364 1.51 5.03 0.43
N ASP A 365 2.39 4.08 0.30
CA ASP A 365 2.19 2.79 -0.35
C ASP A 365 1.16 1.86 0.33
N LYS A 366 0.91 0.69 -0.26
CA LYS A 366 0.21 -0.47 0.33
C LYS A 366 -1.26 -0.20 0.67
N ALA A 367 -1.96 0.49 -0.21
CA ALA A 367 -3.38 0.81 -0.04
C ALA A 367 -3.72 1.39 1.33
N ARG A 368 -2.87 2.28 1.88
CA ARG A 368 -3.09 2.89 3.20
C ARG A 368 -3.77 4.25 3.14
N TYR A 369 -3.60 4.98 2.03
CA TYR A 369 -4.10 6.32 1.82
C TYR A 369 -4.52 6.57 0.38
N LEU A 370 -5.29 7.61 0.16
CA LEU A 370 -5.53 8.23 -1.15
C LEU A 370 -5.48 9.76 -1.03
N ASN A 371 -5.37 10.45 -2.17
CA ASN A 371 -5.46 11.91 -2.26
C ASN A 371 -6.54 12.32 -3.25
N VAL A 372 -7.06 13.54 -3.07
CA VAL A 372 -8.01 14.16 -4.01
C VAL A 372 -7.48 15.53 -4.42
N MET A 373 -7.36 15.75 -5.73
CA MET A 373 -7.09 17.07 -6.32
C MET A 373 -8.37 17.60 -6.94
N TYR A 374 -8.83 18.76 -6.52
CA TYR A 374 -10.05 19.41 -7.03
C TYR A 374 -9.67 20.45 -8.08
N LEU A 375 -10.07 20.20 -9.32
CA LEU A 375 -9.82 21.11 -10.45
C LEU A 375 -10.99 22.04 -10.68
N PRO A 376 -10.86 23.35 -10.42
CA PRO A 376 -11.92 24.33 -10.61
C PRO A 376 -11.98 24.84 -12.05
N PHE A 377 -13.10 24.68 -12.71
CA PHE A 377 -13.32 25.18 -14.07
C PHE A 377 -14.38 26.27 -14.09
N LYS A 378 -14.12 27.33 -14.86
CA LYS A 378 -15.04 28.41 -15.14
C LYS A 378 -15.44 28.43 -16.60
N LYS A 379 -16.75 28.55 -16.85
CA LYS A 379 -17.26 28.72 -18.22
C LYS A 379 -16.84 30.07 -18.77
N LEU A 380 -16.09 30.07 -19.86
CA LEU A 380 -15.71 31.30 -20.58
C LEU A 380 -16.77 31.68 -21.62
N ARG A 381 -17.23 30.70 -22.43
CA ARG A 381 -18.27 30.82 -23.45
C ARG A 381 -18.88 29.43 -23.70
N LYS A 382 -19.88 29.34 -24.58
CA LYS A 382 -20.48 28.06 -24.97
C LYS A 382 -19.38 27.03 -25.35
N HIS A 383 -19.44 25.85 -24.76
CA HIS A 383 -18.49 24.74 -24.95
C HIS A 383 -16.99 25.07 -24.67
N LYS A 384 -16.70 26.17 -23.97
CA LYS A 384 -15.32 26.48 -23.58
C LYS A 384 -15.23 26.75 -22.07
N TYR A 385 -14.41 25.93 -21.41
CA TYR A 385 -14.08 26.01 -19.99
C TYR A 385 -12.60 26.30 -19.82
N ILE A 386 -12.24 27.03 -18.79
CA ILE A 386 -10.86 27.31 -18.40
C ILE A 386 -10.63 26.85 -16.96
N LEU A 387 -9.48 26.27 -16.70
CA LEU A 387 -9.02 25.94 -15.36
C LEU A 387 -8.61 27.22 -14.62
N ILE A 388 -8.98 27.32 -13.33
CA ILE A 388 -8.60 28.43 -12.44
C ILE A 388 -7.51 27.94 -11.51
N LYS A 389 -6.25 28.04 -11.91
CA LYS A 389 -5.10 27.42 -11.24
C LYS A 389 -4.94 27.84 -9.79
N ASP A 390 -5.18 29.09 -9.45
CA ASP A 390 -5.09 29.64 -8.09
C ASP A 390 -6.19 29.12 -7.13
N LYS A 391 -7.18 28.42 -7.67
CA LYS A 391 -8.26 27.79 -6.89
C LYS A 391 -8.17 26.26 -6.84
N ILE A 392 -7.14 25.66 -7.39
CA ILE A 392 -6.90 24.22 -7.23
C ILE A 392 -6.68 23.93 -5.74
N LYS A 393 -7.29 22.86 -5.28
CA LYS A 393 -7.14 22.39 -3.91
C LYS A 393 -6.70 20.94 -3.92
N ILE A 394 -5.88 20.55 -2.95
CA ILE A 394 -5.51 19.17 -2.67
C ILE A 394 -6.03 18.81 -1.30
N GLU A 395 -6.70 17.68 -1.19
CA GLU A 395 -7.13 17.09 0.07
C GLU A 395 -6.41 15.76 0.28
N GLY A 396 -5.77 15.61 1.45
CA GLY A 396 -5.04 14.42 1.81
C GLY A 396 -3.99 14.69 2.89
N PRO A 397 -3.29 13.63 3.33
CA PRO A 397 -3.54 12.23 2.99
C PRO A 397 -4.83 11.72 3.62
N LEU A 398 -5.69 11.04 2.86
CA LEU A 398 -6.94 10.48 3.34
C LEU A 398 -6.72 9.01 3.73
N PRO A 399 -6.82 8.64 5.02
CA PRO A 399 -6.48 7.30 5.46
C PRO A 399 -7.56 6.28 5.08
N LEU A 400 -7.18 5.16 4.51
CA LEU A 400 -8.10 4.05 4.25
C LEU A 400 -8.38 3.29 5.55
N CYS A 401 -9.26 3.89 6.37
CA CYS A 401 -9.61 3.47 7.72
C CYS A 401 -11.12 3.59 7.94
N GLN A 402 -11.76 2.55 8.49
CA GLN A 402 -13.12 2.68 9.04
C GLN A 402 -13.12 3.38 10.41
N LYS A 403 -12.03 3.18 11.17
CA LYS A 403 -11.81 3.81 12.47
C LYS A 403 -10.40 4.38 12.52
N VAL A 404 -10.25 5.52 13.15
CA VAL A 404 -8.98 6.21 13.34
C VAL A 404 -8.70 6.43 14.82
N PHE A 405 -7.43 6.52 15.19
CA PHE A 405 -7.07 6.97 16.52
C PHE A 405 -7.44 8.44 16.69
N GLN A 406 -8.14 8.74 17.78
CA GLN A 406 -8.77 10.05 18.01
C GLN A 406 -7.80 11.22 17.84
N ASN A 407 -6.57 11.10 18.34
CA ASN A 407 -5.56 12.16 18.30
C ASN A 407 -4.69 12.12 17.02
N PHE A 408 -4.48 10.94 16.43
CA PHE A 408 -3.61 10.76 15.26
C PHE A 408 -4.36 10.87 13.93
N LYS A 409 -5.68 10.72 13.93
CA LYS A 409 -6.54 10.77 12.73
C LYS A 409 -6.19 9.76 11.63
N HIS A 410 -5.45 8.71 11.95
CA HIS A 410 -5.13 7.59 11.08
C HIS A 410 -5.28 6.26 11.85
N CYS A 411 -5.18 5.13 11.13
CA CYS A 411 -5.20 3.80 11.72
C CYS A 411 -3.90 3.02 11.46
N GLU A 412 -2.79 3.70 11.21
CA GLU A 412 -1.50 3.03 11.02
C GLU A 412 -1.11 2.22 12.25
N THR A 413 -0.24 1.22 12.04
CA THR A 413 0.25 0.40 13.14
C THR A 413 1.08 1.21 14.11
N ILE A 414 0.64 1.26 15.34
CA ILE A 414 1.30 1.98 16.43
C ILE A 414 1.76 1.02 17.53
N SER A 415 2.78 1.44 18.28
CA SER A 415 3.25 0.74 19.47
C SER A 415 2.29 0.91 20.65
N LYS A 416 2.49 0.12 21.71
CA LYS A 416 1.75 0.28 22.97
C LYS A 416 1.98 1.65 23.61
N GLU A 417 3.20 2.17 23.50
CA GLU A 417 3.60 3.45 24.03
C GLU A 417 2.91 4.60 23.28
N GLU A 418 2.84 4.49 21.96
CA GLU A 418 2.13 5.46 21.10
C GLU A 418 0.62 5.43 21.34
N TYR A 419 0.04 4.26 21.66
CA TYR A 419 -1.40 4.14 21.92
C TYR A 419 -1.88 5.07 23.03
N SER A 420 -1.06 5.28 24.07
CA SER A 420 -1.41 6.21 25.17
C SER A 420 -1.55 7.67 24.71
N LYS A 421 -0.89 8.04 23.62
CA LYS A 421 -0.95 9.37 23.01
C LYS A 421 -2.00 9.43 21.89
N ALA A 422 -2.21 8.33 21.19
CA ALA A 422 -3.12 8.23 20.05
C ALA A 422 -4.61 8.36 20.42
N GLY A 423 -4.97 8.03 21.66
CA GLY A 423 -6.34 8.00 22.11
C GLY A 423 -7.10 6.74 21.64
N GLU A 424 -8.40 6.72 21.85
CA GLU A 424 -9.24 5.59 21.46
C GLU A 424 -9.49 5.56 19.94
N LEU A 425 -9.85 4.38 19.43
CA LEU A 425 -10.32 4.23 18.04
C LEU A 425 -11.77 4.70 17.96
N VAL A 426 -12.01 5.70 17.12
CA VAL A 426 -13.32 6.28 16.85
C VAL A 426 -13.68 6.07 15.38
N ASP A 427 -14.98 6.03 15.08
CA ASP A 427 -15.45 5.94 13.70
C ASP A 427 -14.92 7.14 12.89
N TYR A 428 -14.51 6.87 11.65
CA TYR A 428 -13.96 7.90 10.80
C TYR A 428 -15.05 8.48 9.89
N PHE A 429 -15.14 9.80 9.85
CA PHE A 429 -16.07 10.55 9.00
C PHE A 429 -15.31 11.43 8.04
N TRP A 430 -15.74 11.44 6.79
CA TRP A 430 -15.24 12.31 5.74
C TRP A 430 -16.42 12.89 4.96
N HIS A 431 -16.41 14.19 4.66
CA HIS A 431 -17.54 14.91 4.08
C HIS A 431 -18.88 14.64 4.82
N SER A 432 -18.81 14.61 6.16
CA SER A 432 -19.95 14.30 7.06
C SER A 432 -20.55 12.89 6.85
N ARG A 433 -19.86 11.99 6.17
CA ARG A 433 -20.24 10.60 5.97
C ARG A 433 -19.26 9.66 6.66
N ARG A 434 -19.77 8.64 7.28
CA ARG A 434 -18.97 7.60 7.88
C ARG A 434 -18.27 6.79 6.78
N ILE A 435 -16.97 6.55 6.94
CA ILE A 435 -16.24 5.65 6.07
C ILE A 435 -16.51 4.22 6.51
N GLU A 436 -17.20 3.47 5.67
CA GLU A 436 -17.56 2.08 5.92
C GLU A 436 -17.52 1.26 4.63
N LEU A 437 -17.50 -0.04 4.78
CA LEU A 437 -17.49 -0.96 3.65
C LEU A 437 -18.87 -0.99 2.99
N GLU A 438 -18.90 -0.83 1.69
CA GLU A 438 -20.12 -0.85 0.91
C GLU A 438 -20.62 -2.27 0.67
N PRO A 439 -21.91 -2.59 0.94
CA PRO A 439 -22.42 -3.96 0.79
C PRO A 439 -22.26 -4.55 -0.62
N ILE A 440 -22.33 -3.70 -1.65
CA ILE A 440 -22.14 -4.12 -3.04
C ILE A 440 -20.70 -4.58 -3.28
N PHE A 441 -19.71 -3.92 -2.64
CA PHE A 441 -18.32 -4.34 -2.72
C PHE A 441 -18.12 -5.69 -2.04
N GLU A 442 -18.67 -5.89 -0.83
CA GLU A 442 -18.61 -7.17 -0.12
C GLU A 442 -19.14 -8.31 -0.97
N SER A 443 -20.29 -8.10 -1.62
CA SER A 443 -20.91 -9.12 -2.48
C SER A 443 -20.08 -9.43 -3.72
N GLU A 444 -19.51 -8.41 -4.38
CA GLU A 444 -18.74 -8.59 -5.62
C GLU A 444 -17.41 -9.31 -5.37
N PHE A 445 -16.78 -9.07 -4.23
CA PHE A 445 -15.46 -9.62 -3.90
C PHE A 445 -15.51 -10.75 -2.86
N GLU A 446 -16.69 -11.29 -2.52
CA GLU A 446 -16.88 -12.36 -1.52
C GLU A 446 -15.98 -13.58 -1.78
N GLU A 447 -15.84 -13.99 -3.05
CA GLU A 447 -15.01 -15.14 -3.42
C GLU A 447 -13.53 -14.90 -3.08
N TYR A 448 -13.01 -13.69 -3.34
CA TYR A 448 -11.63 -13.32 -3.02
C TYR A 448 -11.40 -13.30 -1.49
N TYR A 449 -12.35 -12.74 -0.73
CA TYR A 449 -12.28 -12.73 0.75
C TYR A 449 -12.32 -14.15 1.31
N SER A 450 -13.25 -15.00 0.85
CA SER A 450 -13.38 -16.38 1.31
C SER A 450 -12.14 -17.22 1.01
N GLU A 451 -11.51 -17.03 -0.14
CA GLU A 451 -10.27 -17.72 -0.49
C GLU A 451 -9.10 -17.21 0.34
N PHE A 452 -8.96 -15.91 0.51
CA PHE A 452 -7.91 -15.29 1.31
C PHE A 452 -8.00 -15.70 2.79
N GLU A 453 -9.20 -15.78 3.36
CA GLU A 453 -9.42 -16.20 4.75
C GLU A 453 -8.86 -17.59 5.03
N LYS A 454 -8.88 -18.53 4.08
CA LYS A 454 -8.28 -19.86 4.24
C LYS A 454 -6.79 -19.77 4.59
N TYR A 455 -6.07 -18.83 3.96
CA TYR A 455 -4.64 -18.61 4.21
C TYR A 455 -4.39 -17.74 5.45
N SER A 456 -5.26 -16.77 5.72
CA SER A 456 -5.12 -15.88 6.90
C SER A 456 -5.47 -16.58 8.20
N ASP A 457 -6.40 -17.52 8.18
CA ASP A 457 -6.85 -18.28 9.36
C ASP A 457 -5.99 -19.54 9.60
N GLU A 458 -5.25 -20.02 8.62
CA GLU A 458 -4.33 -21.15 8.76
C GLU A 458 -3.18 -20.79 9.70
N LYS A 459 -3.25 -21.26 10.94
CA LYS A 459 -2.17 -21.08 11.92
C LYS A 459 -1.03 -22.03 11.63
N VAL A 460 0.13 -21.48 11.29
CA VAL A 460 1.32 -22.26 10.92
C VAL A 460 2.21 -22.54 12.12
N VAL A 461 2.50 -21.51 12.93
CA VAL A 461 3.39 -21.64 14.09
C VAL A 461 3.05 -20.58 15.14
N LYS A 462 3.31 -20.88 16.41
CA LYS A 462 3.23 -19.90 17.50
C LYS A 462 4.63 -19.44 17.89
N ILE A 463 4.91 -18.13 17.78
CA ILE A 463 6.20 -17.56 18.21
C ILE A 463 6.02 -16.80 19.52
N ILE A 464 6.86 -17.12 20.50
CA ILE A 464 6.87 -16.54 21.84
C ILE A 464 8.30 -16.11 22.22
N GLY A 465 8.43 -15.46 23.40
CA GLY A 465 9.74 -15.03 23.91
C GLY A 465 10.10 -13.59 23.55
N PHE A 466 9.09 -12.79 23.16
CA PHE A 466 9.21 -11.34 22.95
C PHE A 466 7.83 -10.69 23.21
N ASP A 467 7.81 -9.40 23.52
CA ASP A 467 6.61 -8.70 23.97
C ASP A 467 6.08 -7.64 22.99
N THR A 468 6.89 -7.20 22.05
CA THR A 468 6.58 -6.15 21.08
C THR A 468 6.81 -6.64 19.65
N LYS A 469 6.53 -5.79 18.66
CA LYS A 469 6.83 -6.12 17.27
C LYS A 469 8.31 -6.40 17.06
N LEU A 470 8.63 -7.48 16.33
CA LEU A 470 9.97 -7.92 16.04
C LEU A 470 10.25 -7.75 14.54
N ARG A 471 11.33 -7.06 14.22
CA ARG A 471 11.78 -6.79 12.83
C ARG A 471 13.15 -7.38 12.58
N VAL A 472 13.46 -7.63 11.32
CA VAL A 472 14.85 -7.72 10.88
C VAL A 472 15.39 -6.31 10.74
N ASP A 473 16.52 -6.06 11.37
CA ASP A 473 17.22 -4.77 11.33
C ASP A 473 18.59 -4.89 10.67
N ASN A 474 19.24 -3.77 10.48
CA ASN A 474 20.53 -3.70 9.81
C ASN A 474 21.73 -4.08 10.71
N SER A 475 21.49 -4.58 11.93
CA SER A 475 22.56 -4.99 12.84
C SER A 475 23.23 -6.32 12.45
N GLY A 476 22.54 -7.13 11.61
CA GLY A 476 22.92 -8.50 11.30
C GLY A 476 22.76 -9.50 12.47
N ASN A 477 22.24 -9.04 13.61
CA ASN A 477 22.01 -9.84 14.83
C ASN A 477 20.55 -9.81 15.31
N SER A 478 19.61 -9.33 14.51
CA SER A 478 18.19 -9.29 14.90
C SER A 478 17.66 -10.69 15.16
N LEU A 479 16.84 -10.85 16.20
CA LEU A 479 16.25 -12.15 16.57
C LEU A 479 15.48 -12.78 15.40
N LEU A 480 14.65 -11.99 14.72
CA LEU A 480 13.89 -12.47 13.58
C LEU A 480 14.79 -12.86 12.41
N GLY A 481 15.78 -12.03 12.07
CA GLY A 481 16.76 -12.33 11.03
C GLY A 481 17.52 -13.61 11.32
N ASN A 482 17.95 -13.80 12.56
CA ASN A 482 18.63 -15.00 13.00
C ASN A 482 17.76 -16.25 12.87
N LEU A 483 16.47 -16.18 13.30
CA LEU A 483 15.52 -17.27 13.15
C LEU A 483 15.31 -17.64 11.67
N MET A 484 15.16 -16.65 10.81
CA MET A 484 14.98 -16.90 9.37
C MET A 484 16.22 -17.50 8.72
N MET A 485 17.41 -17.02 9.10
CA MET A 485 18.65 -17.60 8.60
C MET A 485 18.86 -19.04 9.06
N ASP A 486 18.48 -19.37 10.31
CA ASP A 486 18.51 -20.74 10.81
C ASP A 486 17.53 -21.63 10.05
N ALA A 487 16.33 -21.12 9.76
CA ALA A 487 15.36 -21.83 8.92
C ALA A 487 15.92 -22.11 7.51
N MET A 488 16.46 -21.09 6.83
CA MET A 488 17.04 -21.23 5.49
C MET A 488 18.19 -22.25 5.48
N LYS A 489 19.09 -22.17 6.47
CA LYS A 489 20.19 -23.14 6.65
C LYS A 489 19.66 -24.55 6.81
N ASN A 490 18.64 -24.76 7.66
CA ASN A 490 18.08 -26.07 7.93
C ASN A 490 17.31 -26.64 6.73
N ILE A 491 16.53 -25.84 6.02
CA ILE A 491 15.79 -26.24 4.81
C ILE A 491 16.79 -26.71 3.74
N SER A 492 17.84 -25.93 3.50
CA SER A 492 18.84 -26.20 2.45
C SER A 492 19.92 -27.23 2.84
N GLN A 493 19.97 -27.66 4.10
CA GLN A 493 21.05 -28.49 4.66
C GLN A 493 22.46 -27.90 4.41
N ALA A 494 22.57 -26.57 4.36
CA ALA A 494 23.81 -25.88 4.10
C ALA A 494 24.71 -25.80 5.33
N ASP A 495 26.02 -25.60 5.12
CA ASP A 495 26.98 -25.34 6.20
C ASP A 495 26.71 -23.98 6.84
N PHE A 496 26.30 -23.01 6.04
CA PHE A 496 25.91 -21.68 6.50
C PHE A 496 24.93 -21.00 5.54
N SER A 497 24.22 -19.97 6.07
CA SER A 497 23.34 -19.12 5.29
C SER A 497 23.72 -17.66 5.44
N ILE A 498 23.46 -16.87 4.39
CA ILE A 498 23.61 -15.42 4.38
C ILE A 498 22.49 -14.79 3.57
N SER A 499 21.95 -13.65 4.04
CA SER A 499 20.99 -12.86 3.27
C SER A 499 21.00 -11.40 3.65
N ASN A 500 20.56 -10.54 2.73
CA ASN A 500 20.41 -9.12 2.97
C ASN A 500 19.17 -8.83 3.84
N PRO A 501 19.22 -7.86 4.76
CA PRO A 501 18.05 -7.47 5.57
C PRO A 501 16.87 -6.98 4.74
N GLY A 502 17.12 -6.41 3.55
CA GLY A 502 16.09 -5.91 2.64
C GLY A 502 15.14 -6.98 2.08
N MET A 503 15.52 -8.27 2.16
CA MET A 503 14.65 -9.38 1.83
C MET A 503 13.41 -9.43 2.75
N PHE A 504 13.51 -8.91 3.98
CA PHE A 504 12.46 -8.96 4.98
C PHE A 504 11.68 -7.64 5.02
N LYS A 505 10.43 -7.67 4.61
CA LYS A 505 9.59 -6.47 4.44
C LYS A 505 8.83 -6.06 5.70
N ASN A 506 8.40 -7.03 6.50
CA ASN A 506 7.48 -6.81 7.60
C ASN A 506 8.05 -7.24 8.97
N TYR A 507 7.28 -6.98 9.99
CA TYR A 507 7.52 -7.41 11.37
C TYR A 507 6.56 -8.53 11.74
N ILE A 508 6.85 -9.24 12.82
CA ILE A 508 5.93 -10.17 13.48
C ILE A 508 5.48 -9.64 14.85
N LEU A 509 4.29 -10.07 15.24
CA LEU A 509 3.76 -9.87 16.58
C LEU A 509 3.86 -11.18 17.39
N PRO A 510 3.92 -11.11 18.75
CA PRO A 510 3.90 -12.31 19.57
C PRO A 510 2.60 -13.07 19.40
N GLY A 511 2.67 -14.37 19.18
CA GLY A 511 1.50 -15.22 19.04
C GLY A 511 1.57 -16.17 17.86
N SER A 512 0.40 -16.61 17.40
CA SER A 512 0.30 -17.47 16.22
C SER A 512 0.50 -16.65 14.96
N LEU A 513 1.39 -17.12 14.10
CA LEU A 513 1.55 -16.62 12.72
C LEU A 513 0.71 -17.50 11.80
N SER A 514 -0.02 -16.83 10.91
CA SER A 514 -0.72 -17.48 9.82
C SER A 514 0.21 -17.73 8.63
N HIS A 515 -0.31 -18.45 7.64
CA HIS A 515 0.35 -18.61 6.34
C HIS A 515 0.68 -17.24 5.72
N ILE A 516 -0.30 -16.35 5.68
CA ILE A 516 -0.16 -15.00 5.13
C ILE A 516 0.90 -14.18 5.89
N ASP A 517 0.92 -14.27 7.23
CA ASP A 517 1.92 -13.55 8.03
C ASP A 517 3.34 -13.90 7.61
N ILE A 518 3.61 -15.19 7.35
CA ILE A 518 4.94 -15.67 6.92
C ILE A 518 5.24 -15.25 5.48
N MET A 519 4.28 -15.41 4.57
CA MET A 519 4.45 -15.03 3.17
C MET A 519 4.73 -13.54 3.02
N ASN A 520 4.01 -12.69 3.75
CA ASN A 520 4.18 -11.24 3.71
C ASN A 520 5.45 -10.73 4.41
N MET A 521 6.17 -11.58 5.14
CA MET A 521 7.49 -11.20 5.68
C MET A 521 8.59 -11.18 4.62
N ILE A 522 8.43 -11.95 3.56
CA ILE A 522 9.46 -12.16 2.54
C ILE A 522 9.06 -11.43 1.25
N HIS A 523 10.04 -10.96 0.51
CA HIS A 523 9.80 -10.44 -0.82
C HIS A 523 9.28 -11.56 -1.74
N GLU A 524 8.20 -11.34 -2.48
CA GLU A 524 7.48 -12.39 -3.19
C GLU A 524 8.26 -13.11 -4.31
N SER A 525 9.32 -12.49 -4.84
CA SER A 525 10.18 -13.09 -5.86
C SER A 525 11.37 -13.86 -5.28
N GLU A 526 11.50 -13.88 -3.95
CA GLU A 526 12.66 -14.52 -3.33
C GLU A 526 12.56 -16.03 -3.38
N LYS A 527 13.70 -16.67 -3.74
CA LYS A 527 13.88 -18.12 -3.79
C LYS A 527 15.04 -18.52 -2.90
N LEU A 528 14.97 -19.71 -2.32
CA LEU A 528 16.09 -20.31 -1.63
C LEU A 528 17.05 -20.92 -2.65
N CYS A 529 18.27 -20.42 -2.66
CA CYS A 529 19.32 -20.88 -3.55
C CYS A 529 20.50 -21.45 -2.78
N ILE A 530 21.16 -22.43 -3.36
CA ILE A 530 22.38 -23.07 -2.80
C ILE A 530 23.50 -23.06 -3.83
N THR A 531 24.73 -22.95 -3.34
CA THR A 531 25.94 -23.12 -4.14
C THR A 531 27.08 -23.66 -3.31
N GLU A 532 28.02 -24.38 -3.97
CA GLU A 532 29.27 -24.83 -3.37
C GLU A 532 30.35 -23.76 -3.54
N ILE A 533 31.03 -23.41 -2.46
CA ILE A 533 32.14 -22.46 -2.46
C ILE A 533 33.34 -23.04 -1.69
N SER A 534 34.55 -22.68 -2.09
CA SER A 534 35.75 -22.97 -1.31
C SER A 534 35.88 -22.07 -0.08
N GLY A 535 36.60 -22.49 0.94
CA GLY A 535 36.84 -21.64 2.11
C GLY A 535 37.49 -20.30 1.76
N LYS A 536 38.30 -20.23 0.71
CA LYS A 536 38.88 -18.99 0.19
C LYS A 536 37.80 -18.07 -0.36
N GLU A 537 36.87 -18.59 -1.19
CA GLU A 537 35.73 -17.84 -1.73
C GLU A 537 34.81 -17.38 -0.60
N LEU A 538 34.55 -18.23 0.42
CA LEU A 538 33.74 -17.88 1.59
C LEU A 538 34.32 -16.66 2.29
N ILE A 539 35.59 -16.65 2.63
CA ILE A 539 36.26 -15.52 3.28
C ILE A 539 36.12 -14.27 2.41
N THR A 540 36.37 -14.39 1.10
CA THR A 540 36.26 -13.27 0.17
C THR A 540 34.82 -12.70 0.16
N ILE A 541 33.79 -13.53 0.03
CA ILE A 541 32.39 -13.10 0.00
C ILE A 541 32.05 -12.38 1.32
N ILE A 542 32.26 -13.05 2.46
CA ILE A 542 31.86 -12.50 3.77
C ILE A 542 32.62 -11.21 4.08
N SER A 543 33.94 -11.17 3.83
CA SER A 543 34.76 -9.98 4.11
C SER A 543 34.27 -8.74 3.33
N ASN A 544 33.69 -8.94 2.16
CA ASN A 544 33.28 -7.84 1.30
C ASN A 544 31.79 -7.47 1.47
N VAL A 545 30.88 -8.45 1.65
CA VAL A 545 29.47 -8.13 1.80
C VAL A 545 29.12 -7.52 3.17
N GLN A 546 29.95 -7.73 4.19
CA GLN A 546 29.73 -7.17 5.54
C GLN A 546 30.26 -5.76 5.74
N ILE A 547 31.04 -5.23 4.82
CA ILE A 547 31.62 -3.86 4.95
C ILE A 547 30.81 -2.78 4.23
N GLY A 548 29.65 -3.10 3.67
CA GLY A 548 28.72 -2.15 3.03
C GLY A 548 28.32 -0.99 3.95
N GLU A 549 27.91 0.11 3.35
CA GLU A 549 27.77 1.39 4.05
C GLU A 549 26.73 1.37 5.18
N ASN A 550 25.57 0.69 5.00
CA ASN A 550 24.42 0.90 5.87
C ASN A 550 23.83 -0.35 6.53
N ALA A 551 24.27 -1.56 6.21
CA ALA A 551 23.68 -2.77 6.76
C ALA A 551 24.68 -3.94 6.85
N PHE A 552 24.57 -4.73 7.92
CA PHE A 552 25.22 -6.03 8.03
C PHE A 552 24.28 -7.12 7.54
N GLN A 553 24.83 -8.08 6.76
CA GLN A 553 24.05 -9.21 6.28
C GLN A 553 23.71 -10.16 7.43
N ALA A 554 22.46 -10.62 7.47
CA ALA A 554 22.07 -11.67 8.42
C ALA A 554 22.70 -13.01 8.05
N THR A 555 23.16 -13.77 9.04
CA THR A 555 23.85 -15.04 8.81
C THR A 555 23.42 -16.15 9.78
N SER A 556 23.57 -17.40 9.34
CA SER A 556 23.52 -18.57 10.20
C SER A 556 24.71 -19.50 9.93
N GLY A 557 25.16 -20.22 10.94
CA GLY A 557 26.31 -21.12 10.84
C GLY A 557 27.68 -20.43 10.91
N LEU A 558 27.72 -19.10 10.92
CA LEU A 558 28.97 -18.31 10.97
C LEU A 558 28.99 -17.38 12.18
N ARG A 559 30.21 -17.17 12.71
CA ARG A 559 30.55 -16.05 13.61
C ARG A 559 31.58 -15.17 12.96
N GLN A 560 31.34 -13.85 12.99
CA GLN A 560 32.18 -12.85 12.34
C GLN A 560 32.54 -11.77 13.32
N THR A 561 33.76 -11.26 13.25
CA THR A 561 34.22 -10.11 14.00
C THR A 561 34.52 -8.95 13.05
N ILE A 562 33.86 -7.83 13.25
CA ILE A 562 34.00 -6.64 12.40
C ILE A 562 34.63 -5.51 13.24
N LYS A 563 35.72 -4.96 12.75
CA LYS A 563 36.35 -3.78 13.31
C LYS A 563 35.90 -2.54 12.55
N ILE A 564 35.42 -1.53 13.30
CA ILE A 564 35.07 -0.21 12.77
C ILE A 564 36.14 0.75 13.23
N TYR A 565 36.84 1.34 12.28
CA TYR A 565 37.91 2.32 12.53
C TYR A 565 37.34 3.72 12.77
N LYS A 566 38.16 4.63 13.37
CA LYS A 566 37.76 6.02 13.64
C LYS A 566 37.31 6.81 12.40
N ASN A 567 37.82 6.47 11.25
CA ASN A 567 37.44 7.09 9.96
C ASN A 567 36.15 6.49 9.35
N GLY A 568 35.46 5.60 10.07
CA GLY A 568 34.24 4.93 9.60
C GLY A 568 34.47 3.70 8.70
N THR A 569 35.72 3.38 8.33
CA THR A 569 36.00 2.18 7.56
C THR A 569 35.74 0.92 8.39
N LYS A 570 35.30 -0.16 7.71
CA LYS A 570 34.96 -1.42 8.33
C LYS A 570 35.88 -2.52 7.78
N GLU A 571 36.26 -3.46 8.63
CA GLU A 571 37.07 -4.64 8.26
C GLU A 571 36.56 -5.86 8.99
N VAL A 572 36.38 -6.97 8.27
CA VAL A 572 36.09 -8.27 8.88
C VAL A 572 37.42 -8.90 9.30
N THR A 573 37.67 -9.01 10.59
CA THR A 573 38.96 -9.44 11.14
C THR A 573 39.02 -10.93 11.48
N ASP A 574 37.86 -11.59 11.69
CA ASP A 574 37.78 -13.01 12.02
C ASP A 574 36.47 -13.60 11.49
N ILE A 575 36.55 -14.81 10.90
CA ILE A 575 35.38 -15.58 10.43
C ILE A 575 35.59 -17.03 10.89
N LYS A 576 34.60 -17.54 11.63
CA LYS A 576 34.58 -18.95 12.10
C LYS A 576 33.24 -19.61 11.76
N LEU A 577 33.27 -20.89 11.52
CA LEU A 577 32.10 -21.74 11.30
C LEU A 577 31.69 -22.41 12.61
N TYR A 578 30.40 -22.55 12.85
CA TYR A 578 29.87 -23.41 13.89
C TYR A 578 29.86 -24.86 13.38
N ALA A 579 30.64 -25.71 14.01
CA ALA A 579 30.61 -27.17 13.79
C ALA A 579 29.30 -27.76 14.35
N ASN A 580 28.98 -29.01 13.95
CA ASN A 580 27.74 -29.67 14.40
C ASN A 580 27.63 -29.84 15.93
N ASN A 581 28.76 -29.85 16.64
CA ASN A 581 28.82 -29.88 18.12
C ASN A 581 28.68 -28.49 18.76
N GLY A 582 28.49 -27.42 17.96
CA GLY A 582 28.37 -26.02 18.42
C GLY A 582 29.70 -25.32 18.66
N GLU A 583 30.86 -25.99 18.44
CA GLU A 583 32.16 -25.35 18.55
C GLU A 583 32.49 -24.46 17.36
N LEU A 584 33.20 -23.37 17.63
CA LEU A 584 33.71 -22.48 16.59
C LEU A 584 35.04 -23.02 16.02
N VAL A 585 35.03 -23.37 14.75
CA VAL A 585 36.20 -23.83 14.03
C VAL A 585 36.67 -22.84 12.98
N PRO A 586 37.98 -22.69 12.76
CA PRO A 586 38.50 -21.86 11.67
C PRO A 586 38.01 -22.36 10.30
N ILE A 587 37.90 -21.46 9.33
CA ILE A 587 37.61 -21.82 7.95
C ILE A 587 38.83 -22.47 7.32
N ASP A 588 38.68 -23.71 6.81
CA ASP A 588 39.67 -24.36 5.99
C ASP A 588 39.59 -23.84 4.55
N LEU A 589 40.63 -23.20 4.07
CA LEU A 589 40.69 -22.56 2.77
C LEU A 589 40.48 -23.50 1.58
N ASN A 590 40.86 -24.79 1.76
CA ASN A 590 40.82 -25.79 0.71
C ASN A 590 39.55 -26.64 0.76
N LYS A 591 38.77 -26.56 1.82
CA LYS A 591 37.52 -27.30 1.97
C LYS A 591 36.43 -26.61 1.18
N THR A 592 35.52 -27.41 0.60
CA THR A 592 34.29 -26.93 -0.02
C THR A 592 33.20 -26.89 1.03
N TYR A 593 32.42 -25.80 1.03
CA TYR A 593 31.29 -25.53 1.90
C TYR A 593 30.04 -25.29 1.07
N VAL A 594 28.89 -25.73 1.57
CA VAL A 594 27.58 -25.43 0.99
C VAL A 594 27.06 -24.15 1.59
N MET A 595 26.85 -23.14 0.77
CA MET A 595 26.25 -21.86 1.11
C MET A 595 24.79 -21.83 0.66
N SER A 596 23.88 -21.39 1.52
CA SER A 596 22.52 -21.00 1.11
C SER A 596 22.31 -19.49 1.21
N SER A 597 21.52 -18.98 0.32
CA SER A 597 21.14 -17.57 0.26
C SER A 597 19.85 -17.40 -0.52
N ASN A 598 19.36 -16.17 -0.62
CA ASN A 598 18.28 -15.83 -1.55
C ASN A 598 18.83 -15.63 -2.98
N ASN A 599 17.94 -15.71 -3.96
CA ASN A 599 18.30 -15.52 -5.37
C ASN A 599 18.86 -14.11 -5.64
N PHE A 600 18.44 -13.08 -4.90
CA PHE A 600 19.00 -11.73 -5.02
C PHE A 600 20.53 -11.72 -4.84
N ILE A 601 21.05 -12.35 -3.78
CA ILE A 601 22.50 -12.41 -3.52
C ILE A 601 23.21 -13.32 -4.52
N LEU A 602 22.59 -14.43 -4.97
CA LEU A 602 23.20 -15.42 -5.85
C LEU A 602 22.86 -15.21 -7.33
N SER A 603 22.34 -14.04 -7.73
CA SER A 603 22.09 -13.72 -9.13
C SER A 603 23.31 -13.13 -9.83
N GLU A 604 23.30 -13.19 -11.16
CA GLU A 604 24.32 -12.55 -11.99
C GLU A 604 24.36 -11.02 -11.78
N LEU A 605 23.21 -10.42 -11.42
CA LEU A 605 23.03 -8.97 -11.24
C LEU A 605 23.44 -8.45 -9.87
N SER A 606 23.40 -9.30 -8.84
CA SER A 606 23.70 -8.89 -7.45
C SER A 606 25.11 -8.34 -7.26
N GLY A 607 26.03 -8.69 -8.16
CA GLY A 607 27.39 -8.21 -8.09
C GLY A 607 27.57 -6.74 -8.44
N GLU A 608 26.64 -6.11 -9.16
CA GLU A 608 26.67 -4.67 -9.44
C GLU A 608 26.31 -3.87 -8.20
N ASP A 609 25.36 -4.37 -7.39
CA ASP A 609 24.94 -3.72 -6.15
C ASP A 609 25.98 -3.80 -5.03
N PHE A 610 26.78 -4.89 -4.99
CA PHE A 610 27.82 -5.03 -3.98
C PHE A 610 29.07 -4.17 -4.24
N LYS A 611 29.19 -3.55 -5.42
CA LYS A 611 30.34 -2.70 -5.83
C LYS A 611 31.71 -3.36 -5.60
N VAL A 612 31.74 -4.67 -5.41
CA VAL A 612 32.95 -5.45 -5.09
C VAL A 612 33.22 -6.44 -6.19
N LYS A 613 34.16 -6.08 -7.04
CA LYS A 613 34.54 -6.86 -8.23
C LYS A 613 34.87 -8.32 -7.95
N GLU A 614 35.49 -8.61 -6.82
CA GLU A 614 35.87 -9.98 -6.41
C GLU A 614 34.64 -10.86 -6.15
N VAL A 615 33.63 -10.34 -5.42
CA VAL A 615 32.39 -11.09 -5.12
C VAL A 615 31.63 -11.32 -6.40
N LEU A 616 31.47 -10.26 -7.22
CA LEU A 616 30.82 -10.35 -8.53
C LEU A 616 31.48 -11.47 -9.39
N THR A 617 32.81 -11.50 -9.46
CA THR A 617 33.54 -12.49 -10.24
C THR A 617 33.25 -13.93 -9.76
N ILE A 618 33.19 -14.16 -8.45
CA ILE A 618 32.86 -15.47 -7.87
C ILE A 618 31.43 -15.88 -8.24
N ILE A 619 30.46 -15.01 -8.01
CA ILE A 619 29.04 -15.32 -8.26
C ILE A 619 28.80 -15.56 -9.76
N GLN A 620 29.33 -14.71 -10.64
CA GLN A 620 29.21 -14.87 -12.09
C GLN A 620 29.86 -16.17 -12.59
N ASP A 621 31.03 -16.57 -12.04
CA ASP A 621 31.66 -17.85 -12.39
C ASP A 621 30.78 -19.03 -11.99
N LYS A 622 30.19 -19.01 -10.78
CA LYS A 622 29.24 -20.05 -10.32
C LYS A 622 27.99 -20.08 -11.19
N PHE A 623 27.45 -18.94 -11.55
CA PHE A 623 26.27 -18.83 -12.42
C PHE A 623 26.57 -19.42 -13.82
N LYS A 624 27.64 -18.97 -14.46
CA LYS A 624 28.06 -19.47 -15.80
C LYS A 624 28.33 -20.98 -15.81
N LYS A 625 28.82 -21.53 -14.72
CA LYS A 625 29.05 -22.96 -14.56
C LYS A 625 27.81 -23.76 -14.12
N ASN A 626 26.66 -23.12 -14.02
CA ASN A 626 25.41 -23.72 -13.56
C ASN A 626 25.52 -24.42 -12.20
N LYS A 627 26.32 -23.83 -11.28
CA LYS A 627 26.56 -24.34 -9.93
C LYS A 627 25.63 -23.75 -8.87
N ILE A 628 24.82 -22.74 -9.21
CA ILE A 628 23.79 -22.18 -8.36
C ILE A 628 22.49 -22.91 -8.65
N LYS A 629 21.87 -23.46 -7.60
CA LYS A 629 20.60 -24.18 -7.68
C LYS A 629 19.60 -23.47 -6.79
N CYS A 630 18.52 -22.98 -7.38
CA CYS A 630 17.41 -22.37 -6.63
C CYS A 630 16.21 -23.31 -6.60
N GLU A 631 15.47 -23.29 -5.50
CA GLU A 631 14.20 -24.01 -5.38
C GLU A 631 13.18 -23.46 -6.39
N LYS A 632 12.23 -24.32 -6.76
CA LYS A 632 11.12 -23.89 -7.64
C LYS A 632 10.14 -23.02 -6.89
N ASP A 633 9.86 -23.40 -5.64
CA ASP A 633 8.94 -22.71 -4.78
C ASP A 633 9.57 -21.41 -4.24
N ASP A 634 8.71 -20.46 -3.87
CA ASP A 634 9.15 -19.25 -3.20
C ASP A 634 9.75 -19.56 -1.84
N LEU A 635 10.70 -18.75 -1.42
CA LEU A 635 11.30 -18.84 -0.09
C LEU A 635 10.23 -18.75 1.02
N GLY A 636 9.19 -17.92 0.85
CA GLY A 636 8.07 -17.83 1.78
C GLY A 636 7.37 -19.17 1.98
N MET A 637 7.07 -19.91 0.90
CA MET A 637 6.46 -21.25 0.97
C MET A 637 7.39 -22.26 1.64
N SER A 638 8.69 -22.22 1.34
CA SER A 638 9.68 -23.07 1.99
C SER A 638 9.72 -22.84 3.50
N LEU A 639 9.60 -21.56 3.93
CA LEU A 639 9.52 -21.18 5.34
C LEU A 639 8.19 -21.61 5.98
N VAL A 640 7.05 -21.44 5.32
CA VAL A 640 5.74 -21.93 5.78
C VAL A 640 5.82 -23.43 6.05
N ASN A 641 6.36 -24.21 5.10
CA ASN A 641 6.49 -25.67 5.22
C ASN A 641 7.43 -26.07 6.34
N TYR A 642 8.53 -25.35 6.55
CA TYR A 642 9.45 -25.56 7.66
C TYR A 642 8.81 -25.24 9.01
N PHE A 643 8.16 -24.11 9.16
CA PHE A 643 7.55 -23.70 10.42
C PHE A 643 6.30 -24.52 10.77
N ARG A 644 5.57 -25.05 9.78
CA ARG A 644 4.43 -25.96 10.01
C ARG A 644 4.82 -27.25 10.76
N GLN A 645 6.09 -27.64 10.70
CA GLN A 645 6.61 -28.78 11.44
C GLN A 645 6.86 -28.46 12.93
N LYS A 646 6.71 -27.20 13.34
CA LYS A 646 6.96 -26.71 14.69
C LYS A 646 5.69 -26.12 15.27
N GLU A 647 5.22 -26.63 16.42
CA GLU A 647 4.01 -26.08 17.06
C GLU A 647 4.25 -24.72 17.72
N VAL A 648 5.38 -24.61 18.43
CA VAL A 648 5.78 -23.42 19.19
C VAL A 648 7.27 -23.19 19.05
N ILE A 649 7.63 -21.95 18.79
CA ILE A 649 9.02 -21.47 18.78
C ILE A 649 9.18 -20.42 19.89
N ASN A 650 10.05 -20.70 20.86
CA ASN A 650 10.53 -19.69 21.80
C ASN A 650 11.79 -19.05 21.18
N ILE A 651 11.64 -17.86 20.57
CA ILE A 651 12.69 -17.26 19.76
C ILE A 651 13.96 -16.96 20.56
N THR A 652 13.84 -16.60 21.85
CA THR A 652 15.01 -16.35 22.70
C THR A 652 15.77 -17.62 23.12
N GLN A 653 15.12 -18.78 23.03
CA GLN A 653 15.74 -20.07 23.29
C GLN A 653 16.29 -20.71 22.03
N GLU A 654 15.53 -20.65 20.90
CA GLU A 654 15.95 -21.18 19.60
C GLU A 654 17.12 -20.38 19.03
N VAL A 655 17.03 -19.04 19.09
CA VAL A 655 18.11 -18.14 18.68
C VAL A 655 18.99 -17.86 19.88
N ASN A 656 20.14 -18.52 19.97
CA ASN A 656 21.07 -18.29 21.07
C ASN A 656 21.65 -16.87 21.03
N THR A 657 21.01 -15.95 21.76
CA THR A 657 21.38 -14.52 21.80
C THR A 657 22.65 -14.23 22.60
N SER A 658 23.10 -15.19 23.42
CA SER A 658 24.36 -15.06 24.16
C SER A 658 25.62 -15.18 23.29
N LEU A 659 25.45 -15.65 22.05
CA LEU A 659 26.52 -15.82 21.08
C LEU A 659 26.22 -14.97 19.82
N PRO A 660 26.57 -13.67 19.81
CA PRO A 660 26.33 -12.82 18.66
C PRO A 660 27.04 -13.38 17.41
N ARG A 661 26.32 -13.43 16.30
CA ARG A 661 26.86 -13.90 15.01
C ARG A 661 27.79 -12.87 14.39
N ILE A 662 27.55 -11.60 14.72
CA ILE A 662 28.39 -10.48 14.36
C ILE A 662 28.85 -9.80 15.64
N VAL A 663 30.15 -9.73 15.85
CA VAL A 663 30.80 -9.01 16.95
C VAL A 663 31.40 -7.74 16.39
N ILE A 664 30.99 -6.59 16.91
CA ILE A 664 31.46 -5.28 16.44
C ILE A 664 32.45 -4.71 17.45
N ASN A 665 33.68 -4.46 17.02
CA ASN A 665 34.71 -3.78 17.77
C ASN A 665 34.93 -2.38 17.21
N GLN A 666 34.52 -1.36 17.96
CA GLN A 666 34.77 0.04 17.57
C GLN A 666 36.07 0.53 18.16
N GLU A 667 36.90 1.15 17.35
CA GLU A 667 38.06 1.89 17.79
C GLU A 667 37.59 3.20 18.48
N LYS A 668 37.90 3.31 19.78
CA LYS A 668 37.53 4.47 20.59
C LYS A 668 38.33 5.75 20.22
#